data_e7c1385331c38c5dd000e4c9fcab690f
#
_entry.id   e7c1385331c38c5dd000e4c9fcab690f
#
_cell.length_a   1.000
_cell.length_b   1.000
_cell.length_c   1.000
_cell.angle_alpha   90.00
_cell.angle_beta   90.00
_cell.angle_gamma   90.00
#
_symmetry.space_group_name_H-M   'P 1'
#
loop_
_entity.id
_entity.type
_entity.pdbx_description
1 polymer ?
#
loop_
_entity_poly.entity_id
_entity_poly.type
_entity_poly.pdbx_seq_one_letter_code
_entity_poly.pdbx_strand_id
1 'polypeptide(L)'
;MRKQLIAILIALIAIVSAAAGKYPYRDTNLPIDQRVEDLLSRMTIEEKAGQLVCLMGWDSYQINGKKVTTSEKFRHEVDSLYVGMYWAVFRADPWTRKTIANGLNPALAAEAANAMQRYTIEHTRLGIPIFLAEEAPHGHMAIGSTVFPTGLGMAATWNTELMQQVGEVIGKEIRLQGGHISYGPVLDLAREPRWSRVEETLGEDHYLSGEMGAAMIKGLGGGELSLPYSTIATLKHFIAYGISEGGQNGARSIVGPRELKQVFLPPFKKAIDAGALSVMTSYNSLDGIPCTSNRQLLTEVLRGEWGFDRGFVVSDLFSIDGLKGTHRTAASSQDAAIQALLAGVDVDLGGNCYAQLVEAVRSGKLDETALDQAVRRVLRLKFEIGLFEHPYVDSKMAGKEVNSPNAIALARQVAQQSITLLKNDGILPLSKDKKVAVIGPNADNIYNMLGDYTAPQPDGKVITVYQGIKAMLGANQCIYAKGCAIRDTMDCDIPAAVEAARQADVVIAVVGGSSARDFKTSYEDTGAATAKQNSISDMECGEGFDRATLDLLGKQIDLLEALKKAGKPLVVVYIEGRPLNKNWADENANALLTAYYPGEQGGNAIADVLFGDYNPSGRLPMSVPRHVGQLPVYYNKPRPVAHDYVEMSAQPLYPFGYGLSYTTFEYSDSITTQDGISWNITNTGTRKGDEVVQLYVRNTGTSVVQPERQLKAFKRITLEPGETRRVIFLFKDIDLKIVNDKMQWVVEGQHIFLR
;
A
#
# COMPACT_ATOMS: atom_id res chain seq x y z
N MET A 1 20.14 51.80 -21.22
CA MET A 1 19.48 50.69 -20.49
C MET A 1 18.90 49.60 -21.40
N ARG A 2 17.91 49.86 -22.32
CA ARG A 2 17.30 48.83 -23.17
C ARG A 2 18.32 48.06 -24.07
N LYS A 3 19.28 48.76 -24.68
CA LYS A 3 20.34 48.12 -25.51
C LYS A 3 21.35 47.30 -24.70
N GLN A 4 21.62 47.69 -23.46
CA GLN A 4 22.49 46.91 -22.56
C GLN A 4 21.80 45.64 -22.04
N LEU A 5 20.50 45.71 -21.74
CA LEU A 5 19.71 44.55 -21.37
C LEU A 5 19.58 43.53 -22.50
N ILE A 6 19.43 44.00 -23.76
CA ILE A 6 19.38 43.11 -24.94
C ILE A 6 20.76 42.47 -25.19
N ALA A 7 21.84 43.21 -25.01
CA ALA A 7 23.21 42.67 -25.15
C ALA A 7 23.51 41.62 -24.06
N ILE A 8 23.08 41.83 -22.82
CA ILE A 8 23.19 40.87 -21.71
C ILE A 8 22.34 39.64 -22.00
N LEU A 9 21.14 39.80 -22.52
CA LEU A 9 20.25 38.68 -22.86
C LEU A 9 20.83 37.85 -24.01
N ILE A 10 21.38 38.48 -25.06
CA ILE A 10 22.06 37.82 -26.18
C ILE A 10 23.33 37.12 -25.71
N ALA A 11 24.11 37.72 -24.82
CA ALA A 11 25.29 37.11 -24.25
C ALA A 11 24.93 35.90 -23.35
N LEU A 12 23.86 35.97 -22.58
CA LEU A 12 23.32 34.86 -21.80
C LEU A 12 22.84 33.71 -22.70
N ILE A 13 22.11 34.03 -23.80
CA ILE A 13 21.65 33.03 -24.78
C ILE A 13 22.85 32.41 -25.49
N ALA A 14 23.89 33.17 -25.85
CA ALA A 14 25.09 32.65 -26.48
C ALA A 14 25.92 31.77 -25.52
N ILE A 15 25.96 32.08 -24.23
CA ILE A 15 26.64 31.27 -23.21
C ILE A 15 25.85 29.96 -22.98
N VAL A 16 24.52 30.01 -22.94
CA VAL A 16 23.66 28.81 -22.82
C VAL A 16 23.79 27.92 -24.06
N SER A 17 23.81 28.51 -25.26
CA SER A 17 24.00 27.75 -26.52
C SER A 17 25.41 27.16 -26.65
N ALA A 18 26.46 27.84 -26.17
CA ALA A 18 27.82 27.33 -26.17
C ALA A 18 28.01 26.21 -25.11
N ALA A 19 27.27 26.28 -24.00
CA ALA A 19 27.25 25.21 -22.99
C ALA A 19 26.49 23.96 -23.49
N ALA A 20 25.37 24.14 -24.22
CA ALA A 20 24.63 23.03 -24.85
C ALA A 20 25.47 22.27 -25.86
N GLY A 21 26.30 22.97 -26.68
CA GLY A 21 27.22 22.33 -27.63
C GLY A 21 28.37 21.55 -26.97
N LYS A 22 28.70 21.85 -25.70
CA LYS A 22 29.75 21.14 -24.93
C LYS A 22 29.22 19.87 -24.23
N TYR A 23 27.91 19.81 -23.96
CA TYR A 23 27.27 18.73 -23.20
C TYR A 23 25.97 18.31 -23.90
N PRO A 24 26.01 17.40 -24.90
CA PRO A 24 24.84 16.94 -25.65
C PRO A 24 23.68 16.42 -24.75
N TYR A 25 23.99 15.79 -23.61
CA TYR A 25 22.93 15.35 -22.68
C TYR A 25 22.04 16.48 -22.13
N ARG A 26 22.49 17.73 -22.22
CA ARG A 26 21.72 18.94 -21.82
C ARG A 26 20.88 19.53 -22.97
N ASP A 27 21.04 19.04 -24.19
CA ASP A 27 20.26 19.51 -25.32
C ASP A 27 18.91 18.79 -25.38
N THR A 28 17.85 19.52 -25.07
CA THR A 28 16.46 19.00 -25.03
C THR A 28 15.92 18.61 -26.41
N ASN A 29 16.56 19.00 -27.50
CA ASN A 29 16.18 18.60 -28.86
C ASN A 29 16.70 17.21 -29.23
N LEU A 30 17.65 16.66 -28.49
CA LEU A 30 18.15 15.32 -28.72
C LEU A 30 17.21 14.25 -28.12
N PRO A 31 17.08 13.10 -28.80
CA PRO A 31 16.36 11.94 -28.23
C PRO A 31 16.95 11.55 -26.87
N ILE A 32 16.08 11.11 -25.94
CA ILE A 32 16.48 10.74 -24.58
C ILE A 32 17.60 9.69 -24.60
N ASP A 33 17.51 8.68 -25.48
CA ASP A 33 18.54 7.66 -25.57
C ASP A 33 19.93 8.23 -25.91
N GLN A 34 20.00 9.20 -26.80
CA GLN A 34 21.26 9.87 -27.12
C GLN A 34 21.80 10.68 -25.94
N ARG A 35 20.91 11.33 -25.21
CA ARG A 35 21.26 12.08 -23.99
C ARG A 35 21.78 11.15 -22.89
N VAL A 36 21.14 10.00 -22.70
CA VAL A 36 21.57 8.97 -21.73
C VAL A 36 22.97 8.45 -22.08
N GLU A 37 23.20 8.05 -23.34
CA GLU A 37 24.51 7.51 -23.75
C GLU A 37 25.63 8.57 -23.67
N ASP A 38 25.35 9.82 -24.05
CA ASP A 38 26.35 10.91 -23.90
C ASP A 38 26.69 11.12 -22.42
N LEU A 39 25.68 11.17 -21.53
CA LEU A 39 25.92 11.35 -20.10
C LEU A 39 26.69 10.16 -19.51
N LEU A 40 26.25 8.94 -19.78
CA LEU A 40 26.88 7.70 -19.31
C LEU A 40 28.35 7.61 -19.71
N SER A 41 28.68 7.98 -20.96
CA SER A 41 30.07 7.97 -21.50
C SER A 41 30.99 8.95 -20.77
N ARG A 42 30.45 9.94 -20.07
CA ARG A 42 31.21 10.96 -19.31
C ARG A 42 31.41 10.62 -17.85
N MET A 43 30.64 9.66 -17.33
CA MET A 43 30.66 9.29 -15.92
C MET A 43 31.89 8.46 -15.58
N THR A 44 32.47 8.70 -14.39
CA THR A 44 33.46 7.80 -13.79
C THR A 44 32.74 6.58 -13.17
N ILE A 45 33.49 5.54 -12.87
CA ILE A 45 32.94 4.34 -12.22
C ILE A 45 32.29 4.70 -10.87
N GLU A 46 32.87 5.64 -10.12
CA GLU A 46 32.33 6.13 -8.84
C GLU A 46 30.99 6.85 -9.05
N GLU A 47 30.91 7.73 -10.05
CA GLU A 47 29.67 8.43 -10.38
C GLU A 47 28.58 7.45 -10.85
N LYS A 48 28.95 6.42 -11.60
CA LYS A 48 28.03 5.35 -12.01
C LYS A 48 27.49 4.58 -10.81
N ALA A 49 28.37 4.10 -9.93
CA ALA A 49 27.99 3.39 -8.72
C ALA A 49 27.11 4.24 -7.79
N GLY A 50 27.47 5.54 -7.62
CA GLY A 50 26.70 6.48 -6.80
C GLY A 50 25.28 6.72 -7.30
N GLN A 51 25.03 6.69 -8.63
CA GLN A 51 23.67 6.81 -9.18
C GLN A 51 22.76 5.63 -8.83
N LEU A 52 23.31 4.50 -8.42
CA LEU A 52 22.58 3.30 -8.04
C LEU A 52 22.42 3.14 -6.52
N VAL A 53 22.85 4.13 -5.75
CA VAL A 53 22.70 4.17 -4.29
C VAL A 53 21.52 5.08 -3.92
N CYS A 54 20.62 4.54 -3.10
CA CYS A 54 19.47 5.25 -2.52
C CYS A 54 19.61 5.29 -1.01
N LEU A 55 20.01 6.44 -0.44
CA LEU A 55 20.22 6.60 1.00
C LEU A 55 18.99 7.13 1.72
N MET A 56 18.96 6.98 3.06
CA MET A 56 17.91 7.52 3.93
C MET A 56 18.01 9.04 4.03
N GLY A 57 16.90 9.73 3.72
CA GLY A 57 16.88 11.17 3.45
C GLY A 57 16.40 12.10 4.57
N TRP A 58 15.78 11.60 5.65
CA TRP A 58 15.16 12.47 6.67
C TRP A 58 16.15 13.37 7.47
N ASP A 59 17.45 13.12 7.35
CA ASP A 59 18.53 13.94 7.92
C ASP A 59 19.31 14.73 6.86
N SER A 60 18.83 14.77 5.62
CA SER A 60 19.48 15.48 4.50
C SER A 60 19.27 16.98 4.51
N TYR A 61 18.46 17.52 5.42
CA TYR A 61 18.11 18.93 5.51
C TYR A 61 18.20 19.48 6.94
N GLN A 62 18.24 20.81 7.03
CA GLN A 62 18.15 21.57 8.27
C GLN A 62 17.09 22.65 8.15
N ILE A 63 16.26 22.82 9.18
CA ILE A 63 15.21 23.84 9.24
C ILE A 63 15.65 24.99 10.14
N ASN A 64 15.70 26.20 9.60
CA ASN A 64 15.98 27.46 10.31
C ASN A 64 14.78 28.41 10.14
N GLY A 65 13.79 28.29 11.02
CA GLY A 65 12.53 29.01 10.90
C GLY A 65 11.72 28.54 9.67
N LYS A 66 11.55 29.41 8.68
CA LYS A 66 10.89 29.09 7.40
C LYS A 66 11.87 28.71 6.29
N LYS A 67 13.16 28.75 6.52
CA LYS A 67 14.18 28.44 5.53
C LYS A 67 14.68 27.01 5.72
N VAL A 68 14.72 26.25 4.65
CA VAL A 68 15.32 24.91 4.63
C VAL A 68 16.63 24.96 3.84
N THR A 69 17.66 24.30 4.35
CA THR A 69 18.98 24.16 3.72
C THR A 69 19.42 22.70 3.78
N THR A 70 20.37 22.31 2.94
CA THR A 70 20.97 20.98 2.99
C THR A 70 21.82 20.80 4.25
N SER A 71 21.84 19.58 4.80
CA SER A 71 22.72 19.19 5.92
C SER A 71 24.17 18.97 5.45
N GLU A 72 25.13 18.93 6.39
CA GLU A 72 26.52 18.55 6.08
C GLU A 72 26.61 17.10 5.61
N LYS A 73 25.83 16.20 6.21
CA LYS A 73 25.72 14.79 5.79
C LYS A 73 25.35 14.70 4.31
N PHE A 74 24.27 15.36 3.91
CA PHE A 74 23.82 15.36 2.51
C PHE A 74 24.90 15.87 1.55
N ARG A 75 25.55 17.00 1.90
CA ARG A 75 26.61 17.56 1.06
C ARG A 75 27.78 16.58 0.90
N HIS A 76 28.22 15.95 2.00
CA HIS A 76 29.26 14.93 1.95
C HIS A 76 28.86 13.71 1.08
N GLU A 77 27.64 13.21 1.21
CA GLU A 77 27.13 12.10 0.42
C GLU A 77 27.08 12.41 -1.08
N VAL A 78 26.67 13.63 -1.46
CA VAL A 78 26.64 14.07 -2.86
C VAL A 78 28.05 14.30 -3.40
N ASP A 79 28.92 14.99 -2.65
CA ASP A 79 30.25 15.39 -3.11
C ASP A 79 31.24 14.22 -3.17
N SER A 80 31.10 13.23 -2.28
CA SER A 80 32.09 12.15 -2.09
C SER A 80 31.58 10.77 -2.54
N LEU A 81 30.27 10.51 -2.46
CA LEU A 81 29.66 9.22 -2.82
C LEU A 81 28.81 9.30 -4.09
N TYR A 82 28.62 10.50 -4.63
CA TYR A 82 27.85 10.76 -5.85
C TYR A 82 26.44 10.21 -5.84
N VAL A 83 25.79 10.20 -4.66
CA VAL A 83 24.48 9.58 -4.42
C VAL A 83 23.43 10.12 -5.38
N GLY A 84 22.78 9.22 -6.12
CA GLY A 84 21.80 9.56 -7.16
C GLY A 84 20.34 9.55 -6.71
N MET A 85 20.06 9.01 -5.52
CA MET A 85 18.70 8.84 -5.01
C MET A 85 18.65 8.93 -3.49
N TYR A 86 17.57 9.51 -2.95
CA TYR A 86 17.25 9.50 -1.52
C TYR A 86 15.84 8.98 -1.31
N TRP A 87 15.65 8.20 -0.25
CA TRP A 87 14.37 7.68 0.19
C TRP A 87 13.95 8.34 1.49
N ALA A 88 12.62 8.58 1.62
CA ALA A 88 12.01 9.04 2.87
C ALA A 88 12.52 10.40 3.37
N VAL A 89 12.78 11.33 2.47
CA VAL A 89 13.18 12.70 2.82
C VAL A 89 12.10 13.41 3.63
N PHE A 90 10.83 13.15 3.30
CA PHE A 90 9.67 13.81 3.90
C PHE A 90 9.02 12.97 5.01
N ARG A 91 9.50 11.75 5.20
CA ARG A 91 9.00 10.83 6.22
C ARG A 91 9.11 11.43 7.62
N ALA A 92 8.05 11.28 8.40
CA ALA A 92 8.02 11.63 9.81
C ALA A 92 7.35 10.51 10.59
N ASP A 93 8.04 9.96 11.58
CA ASP A 93 7.55 8.94 12.49
C ASP A 93 8.50 8.82 13.70
N PRO A 94 8.16 8.01 14.73
CA PRO A 94 9.04 7.79 15.87
C PRO A 94 10.40 7.19 15.52
N TRP A 95 10.51 6.39 14.45
CA TRP A 95 11.78 5.84 14.00
C TRP A 95 12.73 6.93 13.50
N THR A 96 12.23 7.82 12.65
CA THR A 96 12.99 8.97 12.14
C THR A 96 13.17 10.08 13.17
N ARG A 97 12.42 10.04 14.30
CA ARG A 97 12.33 11.09 15.33
C ARG A 97 11.82 12.43 14.79
N LYS A 98 11.16 12.41 13.62
CA LYS A 98 10.48 13.58 13.08
C LYS A 98 9.06 13.62 13.59
N THR A 99 8.63 14.82 13.97
CA THR A 99 7.32 15.13 14.53
C THR A 99 6.73 16.34 13.81
N ILE A 100 5.50 16.71 14.10
CA ILE A 100 4.89 17.95 13.58
C ILE A 100 5.75 19.20 13.89
N ALA A 101 6.47 19.18 15.01
CA ALA A 101 7.26 20.32 15.46
C ALA A 101 8.60 20.48 14.72
N ASN A 102 9.22 19.37 14.27
CA ASN A 102 10.56 19.36 13.68
C ASN A 102 10.64 18.70 12.31
N GLY A 103 9.53 18.19 11.79
CA GLY A 103 9.41 17.63 10.45
C GLY A 103 8.99 18.69 9.42
N LEU A 104 8.75 18.23 8.19
CA LEU A 104 8.43 19.07 7.05
C LEU A 104 6.91 19.06 6.78
N ASN A 105 6.27 20.23 6.89
CA ASN A 105 4.95 20.41 6.29
C ASN A 105 5.07 20.48 4.75
N PRO A 106 3.98 20.44 3.96
CA PRO A 106 4.08 20.36 2.50
C PRO A 106 4.92 21.48 1.85
N ALA A 107 4.83 22.72 2.35
CA ALA A 107 5.62 23.83 1.83
C ALA A 107 7.11 23.69 2.15
N LEU A 108 7.45 23.27 3.37
CA LEU A 108 8.83 23.02 3.78
C LEU A 108 9.41 21.79 3.07
N ALA A 109 8.61 20.77 2.77
CA ALA A 109 9.01 19.62 1.98
C ALA A 109 9.47 20.04 0.58
N ALA A 110 8.69 20.87 -0.11
CA ALA A 110 9.06 21.45 -1.40
C ALA A 110 10.35 22.30 -1.32
N GLU A 111 10.52 23.08 -0.25
CA GLU A 111 11.76 23.85 -0.04
C GLU A 111 12.98 22.94 0.20
N ALA A 112 12.81 21.83 0.95
CA ALA A 112 13.85 20.84 1.17
C ALA A 112 14.27 20.16 -0.14
N ALA A 113 13.30 19.70 -0.94
CA ALA A 113 13.54 19.12 -2.26
C ALA A 113 14.32 20.10 -3.15
N ASN A 114 13.87 21.36 -3.23
CA ASN A 114 14.51 22.40 -4.02
C ASN A 114 15.96 22.69 -3.56
N ALA A 115 16.20 22.71 -2.24
CA ALA A 115 17.54 22.93 -1.70
C ALA A 115 18.48 21.77 -2.05
N MET A 116 18.00 20.52 -1.96
CA MET A 116 18.78 19.33 -2.29
C MET A 116 19.08 19.27 -3.79
N GLN A 117 18.09 19.48 -4.66
CA GLN A 117 18.30 19.53 -6.11
C GLN A 117 19.28 20.61 -6.53
N ARG A 118 19.13 21.83 -5.99
CA ARG A 118 20.02 22.95 -6.30
C ARG A 118 21.46 22.63 -5.95
N TYR A 119 21.68 22.14 -4.71
CA TYR A 119 23.03 21.78 -4.27
C TYR A 119 23.65 20.75 -5.22
N THR A 120 22.95 19.67 -5.50
CA THR A 120 23.45 18.58 -6.36
C THR A 120 23.78 19.07 -7.77
N ILE A 121 22.90 19.88 -8.38
CA ILE A 121 23.10 20.39 -9.75
C ILE A 121 24.25 21.37 -9.82
N GLU A 122 24.41 22.25 -8.84
CA GLU A 122 25.40 23.34 -8.85
C GLU A 122 26.79 22.89 -8.38
N HIS A 123 26.91 21.85 -7.53
CA HIS A 123 28.17 21.46 -6.89
C HIS A 123 28.77 20.17 -7.42
N THR A 124 28.05 19.40 -8.26
CA THR A 124 28.62 18.18 -8.87
C THR A 124 29.09 18.44 -10.29
N ARG A 125 30.08 17.67 -10.74
CA ARG A 125 30.75 17.84 -12.04
C ARG A 125 29.79 17.74 -13.25
N LEU A 126 28.83 16.82 -13.19
CA LEU A 126 27.87 16.58 -14.27
C LEU A 126 26.51 17.22 -14.00
N GLY A 127 26.24 17.67 -12.76
CA GLY A 127 24.98 18.30 -12.39
C GLY A 127 23.78 17.37 -12.59
N ILE A 128 23.93 16.08 -12.28
CA ILE A 128 22.86 15.08 -12.38
C ILE A 128 21.88 15.28 -11.23
N PRO A 129 20.62 15.60 -11.47
CA PRO A 129 19.65 15.79 -10.39
C PRO A 129 19.35 14.45 -9.69
N ILE A 130 18.97 14.51 -8.39
CA ILE A 130 18.66 13.33 -7.59
C ILE A 130 17.21 12.91 -7.72
N PHE A 131 16.93 11.61 -7.61
CA PHE A 131 15.60 11.11 -7.36
C PHE A 131 15.25 11.19 -5.86
N LEU A 132 13.99 11.52 -5.56
CA LEU A 132 13.41 11.43 -4.23
C LEU A 132 12.30 10.39 -4.27
N ALA A 133 12.48 9.32 -3.50
CA ALA A 133 11.57 8.19 -3.38
C ALA A 133 10.84 8.24 -2.02
N GLU A 134 9.53 8.02 -2.02
CA GLU A 134 8.70 8.19 -0.83
C GLU A 134 7.74 7.02 -0.63
N GLU A 135 7.49 6.65 0.62
CA GLU A 135 6.46 5.68 0.96
C GLU A 135 5.07 6.24 0.70
N ALA A 136 4.25 5.49 -0.03
CA ALA A 136 2.91 5.93 -0.36
C ALA A 136 1.92 4.78 -0.65
N PRO A 137 1.81 3.77 0.21
CA PRO A 137 0.90 2.65 -0.02
C PRO A 137 -0.58 3.05 0.05
N HIS A 138 -0.95 4.05 0.88
CA HIS A 138 -2.32 4.55 1.03
C HIS A 138 -2.38 6.06 1.34
N GLY A 139 -1.45 6.81 0.79
CA GLY A 139 -1.19 8.23 0.98
C GLY A 139 0.31 8.45 1.10
N HIS A 140 0.80 9.63 0.77
CA HIS A 140 2.20 9.98 0.94
C HIS A 140 2.54 10.06 2.43
N MET A 141 3.54 9.31 2.90
CA MET A 141 3.97 9.26 4.31
C MET A 141 4.71 10.54 4.73
N ALA A 142 4.06 11.70 4.54
CA ALA A 142 4.57 13.01 4.87
C ALA A 142 3.54 13.80 5.69
N ILE A 143 4.02 14.70 6.58
CA ILE A 143 3.14 15.51 7.43
C ILE A 143 2.19 16.34 6.56
N GLY A 144 0.91 16.23 6.84
CA GLY A 144 -0.14 17.01 6.18
C GLY A 144 -0.70 16.39 4.90
N SER A 145 -0.11 15.32 4.35
CA SER A 145 -0.65 14.60 3.19
C SER A 145 -1.94 13.85 3.52
N THR A 146 -2.74 13.56 2.50
CA THR A 146 -4.01 12.83 2.64
C THR A 146 -3.77 11.38 3.02
N VAL A 147 -4.49 10.89 4.04
CA VAL A 147 -4.42 9.49 4.48
C VAL A 147 -5.73 8.77 4.11
N PHE A 148 -5.64 7.89 3.15
CA PHE A 148 -6.71 6.99 2.74
C PHE A 148 -6.79 5.76 3.67
N PRO A 149 -7.87 4.96 3.61
CA PRO A 149 -7.86 3.62 4.20
C PRO A 149 -6.65 2.81 3.74
N THR A 150 -6.16 1.91 4.59
CA THR A 150 -5.06 1.00 4.22
C THR A 150 -5.43 0.09 3.05
N GLY A 151 -4.47 -0.65 2.51
CA GLY A 151 -4.63 -1.52 1.34
C GLY A 151 -5.86 -2.43 1.41
N LEU A 152 -6.07 -3.12 2.56
CA LEU A 152 -7.25 -3.94 2.77
C LEU A 152 -8.56 -3.14 2.70
N GLY A 153 -8.59 -1.94 3.30
CA GLY A 153 -9.75 -1.06 3.23
C GLY A 153 -10.04 -0.60 1.80
N MET A 154 -9.00 -0.19 1.07
CA MET A 154 -9.14 0.19 -0.35
C MET A 154 -9.63 -0.98 -1.21
N ALA A 155 -9.10 -2.18 -1.01
CA ALA A 155 -9.53 -3.38 -1.73
C ALA A 155 -10.98 -3.76 -1.41
N ALA A 156 -11.45 -3.55 -0.17
CA ALA A 156 -12.83 -3.82 0.23
C ALA A 156 -13.87 -2.96 -0.52
N THR A 157 -13.45 -1.88 -1.18
CA THR A 157 -14.33 -1.09 -2.06
C THR A 157 -14.71 -1.84 -3.33
N TRP A 158 -13.88 -2.76 -3.83
CA TRP A 158 -14.03 -3.41 -5.13
C TRP A 158 -14.36 -2.41 -6.25
N ASN A 159 -13.67 -1.26 -6.23
CA ASN A 159 -13.92 -0.12 -7.12
C ASN A 159 -12.63 0.37 -7.75
N THR A 160 -12.33 -0.09 -8.95
CA THR A 160 -11.12 0.27 -9.69
C THR A 160 -11.09 1.74 -10.11
N GLU A 161 -12.24 2.37 -10.40
CA GLU A 161 -12.30 3.79 -10.74
C GLU A 161 -11.94 4.66 -9.54
N LEU A 162 -12.46 4.30 -8.36
CA LEU A 162 -12.14 4.98 -7.11
C LEU A 162 -10.65 4.81 -6.75
N MET A 163 -10.10 3.60 -6.96
CA MET A 163 -8.69 3.31 -6.73
C MET A 163 -7.77 4.12 -7.65
N GLN A 164 -8.17 4.34 -8.91
CA GLN A 164 -7.43 5.22 -9.81
C GLN A 164 -7.40 6.66 -9.29
N GLN A 165 -8.53 7.20 -8.83
CA GLN A 165 -8.60 8.54 -8.25
C GLN A 165 -7.72 8.68 -6.99
N VAL A 166 -7.63 7.63 -6.16
CA VAL A 166 -6.69 7.58 -5.03
C VAL A 166 -5.25 7.72 -5.53
N GLY A 167 -4.87 6.96 -6.56
CA GLY A 167 -3.55 7.08 -7.19
C GLY A 167 -3.25 8.48 -7.72
N GLU A 168 -4.23 9.15 -8.34
CA GLU A 168 -4.11 10.53 -8.86
C GLU A 168 -3.81 11.54 -7.73
N VAL A 169 -4.50 11.41 -6.57
CA VAL A 169 -4.23 12.26 -5.40
C VAL A 169 -2.85 11.98 -4.84
N ILE A 170 -2.47 10.71 -4.65
CA ILE A 170 -1.16 10.33 -4.12
C ILE A 170 -0.04 10.86 -5.02
N GLY A 171 -0.12 10.63 -6.33
CA GLY A 171 0.87 11.12 -7.29
C GLY A 171 1.00 12.64 -7.26
N LYS A 172 -0.14 13.35 -7.25
CA LYS A 172 -0.16 14.81 -7.14
C LYS A 172 0.52 15.31 -5.87
N GLU A 173 0.22 14.73 -4.71
CA GLU A 173 0.76 15.17 -3.43
C GLU A 173 2.27 14.90 -3.30
N ILE A 174 2.75 13.76 -3.84
CA ILE A 174 4.19 13.46 -3.92
C ILE A 174 4.89 14.49 -4.81
N ARG A 175 4.39 14.71 -6.02
CA ARG A 175 5.02 15.61 -7.00
C ARG A 175 5.03 17.07 -6.55
N LEU A 176 3.97 17.55 -5.92
CA LEU A 176 3.91 18.91 -5.36
C LEU A 176 4.98 19.14 -4.28
N GLN A 177 5.33 18.12 -3.52
CA GLN A 177 6.35 18.18 -2.48
C GLN A 177 7.76 17.92 -2.99
N GLY A 178 7.90 17.55 -4.29
CA GLY A 178 9.20 17.32 -4.94
C GLY A 178 9.64 15.87 -4.99
N GLY A 179 8.80 14.90 -4.57
CA GLY A 179 9.03 13.48 -4.76
C GLY A 179 8.86 13.05 -6.21
N HIS A 180 9.47 11.94 -6.60
CA HIS A 180 9.46 11.43 -7.98
C HIS A 180 9.03 9.99 -8.06
N ILE A 181 9.34 9.18 -7.04
CA ILE A 181 9.09 7.75 -6.97
C ILE A 181 8.14 7.48 -5.82
N SER A 182 7.09 6.70 -6.08
CA SER A 182 6.11 6.24 -5.11
C SER A 182 6.37 4.77 -4.78
N TYR A 183 6.63 4.43 -3.52
CA TYR A 183 6.69 3.04 -3.06
C TYR A 183 5.28 2.55 -2.73
N GLY A 184 4.68 1.90 -3.70
CA GLY A 184 3.31 1.39 -3.77
C GLY A 184 2.83 1.28 -5.23
N PRO A 185 1.80 0.44 -5.47
CA PRO A 185 1.01 -0.36 -4.54
C PRO A 185 1.73 -1.59 -4.00
N VAL A 186 1.21 -2.12 -2.86
CA VAL A 186 1.64 -3.39 -2.30
C VAL A 186 0.81 -4.52 -2.92
N LEU A 187 1.46 -5.40 -3.67
CA LEU A 187 0.82 -6.49 -4.43
C LEU A 187 1.03 -7.87 -3.80
N ASP A 188 1.56 -7.92 -2.59
CA ASP A 188 1.62 -9.15 -1.81
C ASP A 188 0.23 -9.72 -1.57
N LEU A 189 0.09 -11.04 -1.66
CA LEU A 189 -1.16 -11.71 -1.37
C LEU A 189 -1.21 -12.13 0.11
N ALA A 190 -2.16 -11.60 0.86
CA ALA A 190 -2.31 -11.84 2.29
C ALA A 190 -2.93 -13.21 2.57
N ARG A 191 -2.20 -14.29 2.30
CA ARG A 191 -2.67 -15.67 2.54
C ARG A 191 -2.27 -16.23 3.91
N GLU A 192 -1.36 -15.51 4.61
CA GLU A 192 -0.98 -15.77 5.99
C GLU A 192 -1.39 -14.57 6.88
N PRO A 193 -2.58 -14.59 7.50
CA PRO A 193 -3.10 -13.44 8.25
C PRO A 193 -2.35 -13.12 9.54
N ARG A 194 -1.45 -13.98 10.01
CA ARG A 194 -0.58 -13.69 11.15
C ARG A 194 0.61 -12.80 10.80
N TRP A 195 0.96 -12.71 9.52
CA TRP A 195 2.00 -11.80 9.02
C TRP A 195 1.65 -10.34 9.32
N SER A 196 2.64 -9.57 9.74
CA SER A 196 2.48 -8.22 10.26
C SER A 196 2.01 -7.19 9.22
N ARG A 197 2.29 -7.42 7.92
CA ARG A 197 2.05 -6.47 6.83
C ARG A 197 0.77 -6.74 6.02
N VAL A 198 -0.14 -7.52 6.56
CA VAL A 198 -1.43 -7.83 5.92
C VAL A 198 -2.21 -6.57 5.56
N GLU A 199 -2.23 -5.57 6.42
CA GLU A 199 -2.97 -4.30 6.23
C GLU A 199 -2.57 -3.53 4.97
N GLU A 200 -1.28 -3.65 4.54
CA GLU A 200 -0.76 -2.96 3.37
C GLU A 200 -1.27 -3.56 2.06
N THR A 201 -1.68 -4.82 2.08
CA THR A 201 -2.01 -5.62 0.89
C THR A 201 -3.41 -5.33 0.35
N LEU A 202 -3.66 -5.76 -0.89
CA LEU A 202 -4.99 -5.72 -1.50
C LEU A 202 -5.78 -7.03 -1.29
N GLY A 203 -5.41 -7.83 -0.27
CA GLY A 203 -6.09 -9.03 0.16
C GLY A 203 -5.49 -10.34 -0.34
N GLU A 204 -6.29 -11.43 -0.30
CA GLU A 204 -5.83 -12.79 -0.56
C GLU A 204 -5.91 -13.22 -2.03
N ASP A 205 -6.66 -12.47 -2.86
CA ASP A 205 -6.98 -12.87 -4.23
C ASP A 205 -6.11 -12.15 -5.27
N HIS A 206 -5.49 -12.92 -6.14
CA HIS A 206 -4.58 -12.42 -7.16
C HIS A 206 -5.28 -11.60 -8.26
N TYR A 207 -6.54 -11.90 -8.57
CA TYR A 207 -7.30 -11.16 -9.59
C TYR A 207 -7.71 -9.79 -9.03
N LEU A 208 -8.33 -9.74 -7.85
CA LEU A 208 -8.69 -8.48 -7.19
C LEU A 208 -7.46 -7.60 -6.96
N SER A 209 -6.38 -8.16 -6.41
CA SER A 209 -5.12 -7.43 -6.19
C SER A 209 -4.54 -6.89 -7.48
N GLY A 210 -4.59 -7.66 -8.56
CA GLY A 210 -4.12 -7.24 -9.88
C GLY A 210 -4.96 -6.10 -10.47
N GLU A 211 -6.30 -6.17 -10.39
CA GLU A 211 -7.19 -5.12 -10.90
C GLU A 211 -7.05 -3.80 -10.11
N MET A 212 -7.07 -3.89 -8.78
CA MET A 212 -6.94 -2.72 -7.91
C MET A 212 -5.54 -2.10 -8.01
N GLY A 213 -4.49 -2.93 -8.05
CA GLY A 213 -3.12 -2.47 -8.24
C GLY A 213 -2.91 -1.77 -9.59
N ALA A 214 -3.40 -2.35 -10.68
CA ALA A 214 -3.33 -1.74 -12.01
C ALA A 214 -4.10 -0.41 -12.09
N ALA A 215 -5.24 -0.30 -11.39
CA ALA A 215 -5.99 0.95 -11.31
C ALA A 215 -5.19 2.03 -10.57
N MET A 216 -4.54 1.70 -9.46
CA MET A 216 -3.67 2.63 -8.73
C MET A 216 -2.49 3.09 -9.58
N ILE A 217 -1.86 2.18 -10.34
CA ILE A 217 -0.78 2.53 -11.28
C ILE A 217 -1.24 3.54 -12.33
N LYS A 218 -2.43 3.34 -12.90
CA LYS A 218 -3.00 4.31 -13.86
C LYS A 218 -3.18 5.70 -13.23
N GLY A 219 -3.65 5.76 -11.99
CA GLY A 219 -3.78 7.00 -11.22
C GLY A 219 -2.43 7.67 -10.94
N LEU A 220 -1.38 6.90 -10.67
CA LEU A 220 -0.02 7.39 -10.48
C LEU A 220 0.66 7.86 -11.78
N GLY A 221 -0.03 7.78 -12.91
CA GLY A 221 0.43 8.28 -14.21
C GLY A 221 0.58 7.21 -15.29
N GLY A 222 0.39 5.92 -14.98
CA GLY A 222 0.39 4.83 -15.97
C GLY A 222 1.69 4.70 -16.78
N GLY A 223 2.82 5.16 -16.23
CA GLY A 223 4.11 5.18 -16.91
C GLY A 223 4.31 6.34 -17.90
N GLU A 224 3.33 7.26 -18.03
CA GLU A 224 3.46 8.47 -18.84
C GLU A 224 4.08 9.61 -18.02
N LEU A 225 5.40 9.60 -17.87
CA LEU A 225 6.13 10.50 -16.98
C LEU A 225 6.12 11.97 -17.41
N SER A 226 5.72 12.26 -18.64
CA SER A 226 5.51 13.63 -19.14
C SER A 226 4.24 14.30 -18.62
N LEU A 227 3.30 13.54 -18.07
CA LEU A 227 2.07 14.09 -17.49
C LEU A 227 2.37 14.85 -16.19
N PRO A 228 1.66 15.94 -15.92
CA PRO A 228 1.73 16.61 -14.63
C PRO A 228 1.41 15.64 -13.49
N TYR A 229 2.21 15.70 -12.42
CA TYR A 229 2.03 14.88 -11.23
C TYR A 229 2.21 13.36 -11.41
N SER A 230 2.66 12.89 -12.59
CA SER A 230 3.04 11.50 -12.79
C SER A 230 4.22 11.12 -11.91
N THR A 231 4.19 9.93 -11.31
CA THR A 231 5.25 9.36 -10.50
C THR A 231 5.75 8.04 -11.06
N ILE A 232 6.96 7.65 -10.71
CA ILE A 232 7.49 6.30 -10.95
C ILE A 232 6.93 5.40 -9.85
N ALA A 233 5.89 4.63 -10.18
CA ALA A 233 5.28 3.70 -9.25
C ALA A 233 6.16 2.46 -9.07
N THR A 234 6.36 2.04 -7.81
CA THR A 234 7.17 0.87 -7.42
C THR A 234 6.28 -0.23 -6.88
N LEU A 235 6.23 -1.34 -7.59
CA LEU A 235 5.50 -2.53 -7.16
C LEU A 235 6.25 -3.23 -6.03
N LYS A 236 5.60 -3.55 -4.93
CA LYS A 236 6.22 -4.25 -3.81
C LYS A 236 5.33 -5.33 -3.21
N HIS A 237 5.90 -6.38 -2.64
CA HIS A 237 7.31 -6.76 -2.67
C HIS A 237 7.47 -8.00 -3.58
N PHE A 238 8.39 -7.99 -4.48
CA PHE A 238 8.56 -9.06 -5.46
C PHE A 238 9.50 -10.14 -4.89
N ILE A 239 8.98 -11.33 -4.36
CA ILE A 239 7.63 -11.87 -4.54
C ILE A 239 7.27 -12.89 -3.46
N ALA A 240 5.96 -13.17 -3.33
CA ALA A 240 5.40 -14.19 -2.42
C ALA A 240 5.67 -13.93 -0.92
N TYR A 241 5.79 -12.69 -0.51
CA TYR A 241 6.12 -12.27 0.84
C TYR A 241 4.98 -12.53 1.85
N GLY A 242 3.71 -12.38 1.43
CA GLY A 242 2.52 -12.56 2.27
C GLY A 242 2.14 -14.02 2.59
N ILE A 243 3.06 -14.99 2.38
CA ILE A 243 2.93 -16.40 2.76
C ILE A 243 4.13 -16.88 3.58
N SER A 244 4.76 -15.97 4.30
CA SER A 244 5.95 -16.25 5.11
C SER A 244 5.68 -17.37 6.13
N GLU A 245 6.66 -18.26 6.29
CA GLU A 245 6.55 -19.42 7.18
C GLU A 245 6.34 -18.97 8.63
N GLY A 246 5.32 -19.53 9.28
CA GLY A 246 4.95 -19.17 10.66
C GLY A 246 4.32 -17.78 10.80
N GLY A 247 4.04 -17.09 9.71
CA GLY A 247 3.55 -15.71 9.72
C GLY A 247 4.62 -14.69 10.12
N GLN A 248 5.90 -15.07 10.09
CA GLN A 248 7.00 -14.19 10.52
C GLN A 248 7.54 -13.35 9.38
N ASN A 249 7.66 -12.05 9.60
CA ASN A 249 8.17 -11.10 8.62
C ASN A 249 9.60 -11.46 8.18
N GLY A 250 9.85 -11.53 6.87
CA GLY A 250 11.15 -11.91 6.30
C GLY A 250 11.46 -13.41 6.30
N ALA A 251 10.63 -14.27 6.90
CA ALA A 251 10.81 -15.71 6.84
C ALA A 251 10.64 -16.23 5.41
N ARG A 252 11.20 -17.41 5.15
CA ARG A 252 11.12 -18.01 3.80
C ARG A 252 9.66 -18.25 3.37
N SER A 253 9.44 -18.21 2.07
CA SER A 253 8.17 -18.57 1.45
C SER A 253 8.31 -19.92 0.72
N ILE A 254 7.34 -20.79 0.94
CA ILE A 254 7.28 -22.11 0.31
C ILE A 254 6.11 -22.10 -0.68
N VAL A 255 6.42 -22.06 -1.97
CA VAL A 255 5.44 -22.10 -3.05
C VAL A 255 5.98 -22.92 -4.22
N GLY A 256 5.14 -23.78 -4.76
CA GLY A 256 5.50 -24.54 -5.96
C GLY A 256 5.56 -23.66 -7.21
N PRO A 257 6.37 -24.01 -8.22
CA PRO A 257 6.55 -23.19 -9.41
C PRO A 257 5.25 -22.93 -10.18
N ARG A 258 4.28 -23.85 -10.13
CA ARG A 258 2.97 -23.68 -10.76
C ARG A 258 2.15 -22.61 -10.06
N GLU A 259 2.07 -22.65 -8.73
CA GLU A 259 1.34 -21.67 -7.95
C GLU A 259 2.00 -20.28 -8.05
N LEU A 260 3.33 -20.23 -8.02
CA LEU A 260 4.09 -19.01 -8.27
C LEU A 260 3.66 -18.37 -9.61
N LYS A 261 3.66 -19.18 -10.69
CA LYS A 261 3.33 -18.74 -12.05
C LYS A 261 1.86 -18.35 -12.21
N GLN A 262 0.93 -19.12 -11.61
CA GLN A 262 -0.51 -18.93 -11.80
C GLN A 262 -1.11 -17.91 -10.82
N VAL A 263 -0.50 -17.67 -9.67
CA VAL A 263 -1.10 -16.89 -8.57
C VAL A 263 -0.27 -15.67 -8.19
N PHE A 264 1.02 -15.83 -7.90
CA PHE A 264 1.80 -14.72 -7.35
C PHE A 264 2.37 -13.77 -8.40
N LEU A 265 2.73 -14.27 -9.57
CA LEU A 265 3.25 -13.46 -10.68
C LEU A 265 2.19 -12.57 -11.38
N PRO A 266 0.93 -13.01 -11.60
CA PRO A 266 -0.05 -12.26 -12.38
C PRO A 266 -0.38 -10.85 -11.86
N PRO A 267 -0.53 -10.55 -10.55
CA PRO A 267 -0.76 -9.18 -10.08
C PRO A 267 0.35 -8.21 -10.49
N PHE A 268 1.61 -8.64 -10.38
CA PHE A 268 2.77 -7.84 -10.79
C PHE A 268 2.80 -7.62 -12.30
N LYS A 269 2.57 -8.69 -13.10
CA LYS A 269 2.52 -8.57 -14.56
C LYS A 269 1.45 -7.58 -14.99
N LYS A 270 0.25 -7.65 -14.40
CA LYS A 270 -0.85 -6.74 -14.70
C LYS A 270 -0.52 -5.29 -14.36
N ALA A 271 0.14 -5.04 -13.24
CA ALA A 271 0.56 -3.71 -12.83
C ALA A 271 1.70 -3.15 -13.71
N ILE A 272 2.62 -4.01 -14.18
CA ILE A 272 3.64 -3.63 -15.17
C ILE A 272 2.97 -3.25 -16.50
N ASP A 273 1.99 -4.03 -16.96
CA ASP A 273 1.24 -3.73 -18.18
C ASP A 273 0.41 -2.44 -18.05
N ALA A 274 0.04 -2.06 -16.83
CA ALA A 274 -0.61 -0.78 -16.52
C ALA A 274 0.37 0.41 -16.46
N GLY A 275 1.68 0.17 -16.57
CA GLY A 275 2.71 1.21 -16.68
C GLY A 275 3.58 1.42 -15.43
N ALA A 276 3.67 0.45 -14.52
CA ALA A 276 4.64 0.53 -13.43
C ALA A 276 6.08 0.53 -13.97
N LEU A 277 6.93 1.37 -13.41
CA LEU A 277 8.32 1.58 -13.88
C LEU A 277 9.37 1.26 -12.82
N SER A 278 8.97 0.75 -11.66
CA SER A 278 9.88 0.25 -10.64
C SER A 278 9.29 -0.99 -9.97
N VAL A 279 10.18 -1.91 -9.55
CA VAL A 279 9.84 -3.12 -8.79
C VAL A 279 10.80 -3.22 -7.62
N MET A 280 10.25 -3.44 -6.41
CA MET A 280 11.05 -3.65 -5.20
C MET A 280 11.12 -5.14 -4.87
N THR A 281 12.33 -5.65 -4.62
CA THR A 281 12.52 -7.04 -4.17
C THR A 281 12.01 -7.22 -2.74
N SER A 282 11.68 -8.44 -2.34
CA SER A 282 11.22 -8.74 -0.99
C SER A 282 12.33 -9.31 -0.10
N TYR A 283 12.14 -9.22 1.24
CA TYR A 283 13.10 -9.72 2.23
C TYR A 283 13.20 -11.25 2.29
N ASN A 284 12.15 -11.97 1.93
CA ASN A 284 12.12 -13.44 2.06
C ASN A 284 13.00 -14.14 1.01
N SER A 285 13.27 -15.40 1.26
CA SER A 285 13.76 -16.32 0.24
C SER A 285 12.61 -17.17 -0.32
N LEU A 286 12.72 -17.50 -1.60
CA LEU A 286 11.82 -18.40 -2.30
C LEU A 286 12.58 -19.67 -2.67
N ASP A 287 12.14 -20.81 -2.12
CA ASP A 287 12.83 -22.10 -2.32
C ASP A 287 14.35 -22.04 -2.04
N GLY A 288 14.72 -21.32 -0.96
CA GLY A 288 16.12 -21.16 -0.52
C GLY A 288 16.92 -20.08 -1.23
N ILE A 289 16.38 -19.42 -2.28
CA ILE A 289 17.06 -18.34 -3.00
C ILE A 289 16.47 -17.00 -2.51
N PRO A 290 17.29 -16.08 -1.95
CA PRO A 290 16.81 -14.75 -1.58
C PRO A 290 16.22 -14.03 -2.79
N CYS A 291 15.06 -13.39 -2.64
CA CYS A 291 14.39 -12.69 -3.74
C CYS A 291 15.29 -11.59 -4.34
N THR A 292 16.12 -10.94 -3.52
CA THR A 292 17.08 -9.90 -3.95
C THR A 292 18.23 -10.43 -4.82
N SER A 293 18.54 -11.73 -4.78
CA SER A 293 19.54 -12.35 -5.64
C SER A 293 18.96 -13.42 -6.59
N ASN A 294 17.64 -13.45 -6.77
CA ASN A 294 16.98 -14.44 -7.61
C ASN A 294 16.98 -14.03 -9.08
N ARG A 295 18.04 -14.44 -9.80
CA ARG A 295 18.20 -14.16 -11.23
C ARG A 295 17.03 -14.67 -12.08
N GLN A 296 16.47 -15.86 -11.75
CA GLN A 296 15.34 -16.41 -12.49
C GLN A 296 14.14 -15.44 -12.47
N LEU A 297 13.83 -14.89 -11.32
CA LEU A 297 12.72 -13.94 -11.17
C LEU A 297 13.03 -12.58 -11.80
N LEU A 298 14.18 -11.99 -11.45
CA LEU A 298 14.49 -10.60 -11.78
C LEU A 298 15.01 -10.42 -13.21
N THR A 299 15.69 -11.42 -13.77
CA THR A 299 16.23 -11.35 -15.13
C THR A 299 15.40 -12.18 -16.11
N GLU A 300 15.15 -13.47 -15.82
CA GLU A 300 14.54 -14.35 -16.83
C GLU A 300 13.04 -14.08 -16.96
N VAL A 301 12.32 -13.95 -15.84
CA VAL A 301 10.87 -13.64 -15.86
C VAL A 301 10.63 -12.16 -16.10
N LEU A 302 11.14 -11.28 -15.21
CA LEU A 302 10.80 -9.85 -15.25
C LEU A 302 11.33 -9.17 -16.52
N ARG A 303 12.62 -9.35 -16.85
CA ARG A 303 13.24 -8.74 -18.03
C ARG A 303 12.97 -9.54 -19.30
N GLY A 304 13.22 -10.88 -19.26
CA GLY A 304 13.15 -11.76 -20.42
C GLY A 304 11.73 -12.04 -20.88
N GLU A 305 10.87 -12.59 -20.00
CA GLU A 305 9.51 -12.97 -20.41
C GLU A 305 8.57 -11.75 -20.50
N TRP A 306 8.70 -10.76 -19.60
CA TRP A 306 7.78 -9.62 -19.52
C TRP A 306 8.28 -8.37 -20.23
N GLY A 307 9.55 -8.29 -20.59
CA GLY A 307 10.14 -7.15 -21.30
C GLY A 307 10.23 -5.88 -20.43
N PHE A 308 10.45 -6.01 -19.12
CA PHE A 308 10.58 -4.88 -18.20
C PHE A 308 11.94 -4.19 -18.31
N ASP A 309 12.25 -3.61 -19.49
CA ASP A 309 13.56 -2.99 -19.76
C ASP A 309 13.58 -1.48 -19.52
N ARG A 310 12.45 -0.80 -19.61
CA ARG A 310 12.33 0.64 -19.39
C ARG A 310 12.49 1.01 -17.90
N GLY A 311 12.01 0.16 -17.00
CA GLY A 311 12.01 0.39 -15.56
C GLY A 311 13.26 -0.15 -14.85
N PHE A 312 13.43 0.18 -13.58
CA PHE A 312 14.48 -0.33 -12.71
C PHE A 312 13.94 -1.22 -11.59
N VAL A 313 14.83 -2.06 -11.05
CA VAL A 313 14.57 -2.85 -9.83
C VAL A 313 15.32 -2.22 -8.67
N VAL A 314 14.63 -1.94 -7.58
CA VAL A 314 15.21 -1.48 -6.32
C VAL A 314 15.17 -2.61 -5.30
N SER A 315 16.22 -2.74 -4.48
CA SER A 315 16.19 -3.64 -3.33
C SER A 315 15.19 -3.15 -2.28
N ASP A 316 14.67 -4.02 -1.42
CA ASP A 316 14.09 -3.58 -0.17
C ASP A 316 15.19 -3.05 0.76
N LEU A 317 14.82 -2.32 1.81
CA LEU A 317 15.75 -1.61 2.70
C LEU A 317 16.79 -2.58 3.30
N PHE A 318 18.08 -2.35 3.03
CA PHE A 318 19.20 -3.22 3.43
C PHE A 318 19.11 -4.68 2.94
N SER A 319 18.26 -5.02 1.98
CA SER A 319 18.12 -6.42 1.59
C SER A 319 19.33 -6.94 0.78
N ILE A 320 20.15 -6.07 0.19
CA ILE A 320 21.44 -6.46 -0.38
C ILE A 320 22.43 -6.82 0.74
N ASP A 321 22.52 -6.00 1.80
CA ASP A 321 23.30 -6.34 3.01
C ASP A 321 22.80 -7.64 3.65
N GLY A 322 21.50 -7.90 3.57
CA GLY A 322 20.86 -9.13 4.03
C GLY A 322 21.39 -10.39 3.36
N LEU A 323 21.92 -10.34 2.14
CA LEU A 323 22.54 -11.49 1.47
C LEU A 323 23.76 -12.01 2.25
N LYS A 324 24.55 -11.09 2.84
CA LYS A 324 25.65 -11.44 3.75
C LYS A 324 25.16 -11.71 5.16
N GLY A 325 24.21 -10.91 5.65
CA GLY A 325 23.72 -10.90 7.02
C GLY A 325 22.76 -12.05 7.32
N THR A 326 21.50 -11.85 7.02
CA THR A 326 20.39 -12.77 7.36
C THR A 326 20.39 -14.04 6.53
N HIS A 327 20.57 -13.94 5.21
CA HIS A 327 20.54 -15.10 4.30
C HIS A 327 21.87 -15.86 4.23
N ARG A 328 23.00 -15.20 4.47
CA ARG A 328 24.35 -15.80 4.46
C ARG A 328 24.71 -16.48 3.13
N THR A 329 24.22 -15.93 2.02
CA THR A 329 24.51 -16.39 0.66
C THR A 329 25.71 -15.67 0.05
N ALA A 330 26.11 -14.53 0.60
CA ALA A 330 27.28 -13.77 0.19
C ALA A 330 28.38 -13.79 1.26
N ALA A 331 29.64 -13.91 0.83
CA ALA A 331 30.80 -13.95 1.70
C ALA A 331 31.26 -12.56 2.18
N SER A 332 30.95 -11.51 1.42
CA SER A 332 31.32 -10.12 1.71
C SER A 332 30.25 -9.15 1.15
N SER A 333 30.31 -7.88 1.56
CA SER A 333 29.43 -6.84 0.98
C SER A 333 29.69 -6.64 -0.51
N GLN A 334 30.92 -6.82 -1.00
CA GLN A 334 31.23 -6.79 -2.44
C GLN A 334 30.59 -7.98 -3.16
N ASP A 335 30.65 -9.20 -2.59
CA ASP A 335 30.00 -10.37 -3.15
C ASP A 335 28.47 -10.21 -3.17
N ALA A 336 27.87 -9.65 -2.12
CA ALA A 336 26.45 -9.33 -2.06
C ALA A 336 26.05 -8.33 -3.17
N ALA A 337 26.83 -7.26 -3.36
CA ALA A 337 26.62 -6.28 -4.40
C ALA A 337 26.67 -6.90 -5.83
N ILE A 338 27.67 -7.76 -6.09
CA ILE A 338 27.81 -8.45 -7.37
C ILE A 338 26.63 -9.41 -7.60
N GLN A 339 26.25 -10.21 -6.60
CA GLN A 339 25.12 -11.14 -6.69
C GLN A 339 23.81 -10.40 -7.02
N ALA A 340 23.52 -9.30 -6.30
CA ALA A 340 22.29 -8.52 -6.50
C ALA A 340 22.26 -7.86 -7.91
N LEU A 341 23.34 -7.19 -8.31
CA LEU A 341 23.43 -6.54 -9.63
C LEU A 341 23.28 -7.55 -10.77
N LEU A 342 23.98 -8.67 -10.71
CA LEU A 342 23.92 -9.73 -11.74
C LEU A 342 22.58 -10.48 -11.74
N ALA A 343 21.87 -10.50 -10.62
CA ALA A 343 20.50 -11.00 -10.57
C ALA A 343 19.50 -10.06 -11.23
N GLY A 344 19.79 -8.76 -11.32
CA GLY A 344 18.95 -7.76 -11.97
C GLY A 344 18.46 -6.63 -11.08
N VAL A 345 18.99 -6.48 -9.84
CA VAL A 345 18.72 -5.32 -8.98
C VAL A 345 19.55 -4.13 -9.44
N ASP A 346 18.90 -3.04 -9.79
CA ASP A 346 19.55 -1.84 -10.28
C ASP A 346 19.96 -0.86 -9.16
N VAL A 347 19.16 -0.77 -8.09
CA VAL A 347 19.32 0.24 -7.03
C VAL A 347 19.40 -0.41 -5.66
N ASP A 348 20.41 -0.01 -4.87
CA ASP A 348 20.63 -0.41 -3.47
C ASP A 348 19.92 0.57 -2.53
N LEU A 349 18.88 0.12 -1.83
CA LEU A 349 18.10 0.95 -0.91
C LEU A 349 18.63 0.85 0.53
N GLY A 350 18.99 2.00 1.08
CA GLY A 350 19.42 2.20 2.47
C GLY A 350 20.84 1.77 2.75
N GLY A 351 21.33 0.74 2.06
CA GLY A 351 22.70 0.24 2.17
C GLY A 351 23.71 1.03 1.36
N ASN A 352 24.95 0.60 1.44
CA ASN A 352 26.03 1.13 0.62
C ASN A 352 26.88 -0.02 0.02
N CYS A 353 26.25 -1.18 -0.21
CA CYS A 353 26.93 -2.30 -0.84
C CYS A 353 27.38 -1.95 -2.28
N TYR A 354 26.58 -1.16 -3.00
CA TYR A 354 26.91 -0.78 -4.38
C TYR A 354 28.11 0.17 -4.51
N ALA A 355 28.56 0.83 -3.45
CA ALA A 355 29.86 1.48 -3.45
C ALA A 355 31.03 0.46 -3.67
N GLN A 356 30.85 -0.81 -3.31
CA GLN A 356 31.85 -1.86 -3.51
C GLN A 356 31.93 -2.31 -4.99
N LEU A 357 30.98 -1.94 -5.84
CA LEU A 357 31.02 -2.21 -7.27
C LEU A 357 32.20 -1.51 -7.96
N VAL A 358 32.63 -0.36 -7.46
CA VAL A 358 33.80 0.37 -7.95
C VAL A 358 35.06 -0.54 -7.93
N GLU A 359 35.34 -1.16 -6.80
CA GLU A 359 36.49 -2.05 -6.66
C GLU A 359 36.26 -3.37 -7.39
N ALA A 360 35.01 -3.85 -7.48
CA ALA A 360 34.68 -5.05 -8.24
C ALA A 360 34.98 -4.88 -9.74
N VAL A 361 34.67 -3.73 -10.33
CA VAL A 361 34.99 -3.40 -11.73
C VAL A 361 36.51 -3.23 -11.89
N ARG A 362 37.17 -2.46 -11.03
CA ARG A 362 38.62 -2.21 -11.10
C ARG A 362 39.47 -3.48 -10.98
N SER A 363 39.01 -4.42 -10.15
CA SER A 363 39.69 -5.72 -9.98
C SER A 363 39.32 -6.77 -11.04
N GLY A 364 38.42 -6.44 -11.99
CA GLY A 364 37.95 -7.36 -13.03
C GLY A 364 37.01 -8.47 -12.54
N LYS A 365 36.46 -8.36 -11.32
CA LYS A 365 35.47 -9.29 -10.80
C LYS A 365 34.06 -9.04 -11.36
N LEU A 366 33.80 -7.82 -11.83
CA LEU A 366 32.56 -7.41 -12.47
C LEU A 366 32.87 -6.70 -13.79
N ASP A 367 32.14 -7.05 -14.85
CA ASP A 367 32.20 -6.32 -16.10
C ASP A 367 31.47 -4.97 -15.95
N GLU A 368 32.11 -3.88 -16.37
CA GLU A 368 31.55 -2.53 -16.28
C GLU A 368 30.23 -2.39 -17.06
N THR A 369 30.03 -3.22 -18.10
CA THR A 369 28.78 -3.21 -18.88
C THR A 369 27.54 -3.56 -18.05
N ALA A 370 27.68 -4.38 -17.01
CA ALA A 370 26.59 -4.69 -16.09
C ALA A 370 26.18 -3.45 -15.24
N LEU A 371 27.20 -2.70 -14.79
CA LEU A 371 26.99 -1.43 -14.08
C LEU A 371 26.33 -0.39 -15.02
N ASP A 372 26.83 -0.26 -16.26
CA ASP A 372 26.30 0.65 -17.26
C ASP A 372 24.82 0.39 -17.59
N GLN A 373 24.41 -0.86 -17.66
CA GLN A 373 23.01 -1.22 -17.90
C GLN A 373 22.08 -0.73 -16.78
N ALA A 374 22.46 -0.89 -15.52
CA ALA A 374 21.67 -0.42 -14.39
C ALA A 374 21.60 1.12 -14.36
N VAL A 375 22.74 1.79 -14.55
CA VAL A 375 22.80 3.26 -14.60
C VAL A 375 21.95 3.82 -15.75
N ARG A 376 22.02 3.19 -16.94
CA ARG A 376 21.22 3.58 -18.11
C ARG A 376 19.72 3.61 -17.81
N ARG A 377 19.19 2.61 -17.09
CA ARG A 377 17.78 2.55 -16.70
C ARG A 377 17.40 3.71 -15.77
N VAL A 378 18.22 3.98 -14.77
CA VAL A 378 17.98 5.07 -13.82
C VAL A 378 18.06 6.43 -14.51
N LEU A 379 19.09 6.68 -15.33
CA LEU A 379 19.25 7.94 -16.07
C LEU A 379 18.10 8.19 -17.04
N ARG A 380 17.68 7.14 -17.79
CA ARG A 380 16.53 7.25 -18.69
C ARG A 380 15.31 7.81 -17.99
N LEU A 381 14.94 7.27 -16.83
CA LEU A 381 13.75 7.75 -16.10
C LEU A 381 13.94 9.15 -15.53
N LYS A 382 15.16 9.57 -15.18
CA LYS A 382 15.44 10.98 -14.81
C LYS A 382 15.18 11.94 -15.98
N PHE A 383 15.52 11.56 -17.20
CA PHE A 383 15.20 12.35 -18.39
C PHE A 383 13.72 12.31 -18.73
N GLU A 384 13.10 11.13 -18.72
CA GLU A 384 11.69 10.95 -19.07
C GLU A 384 10.71 11.71 -18.16
N ILE A 385 11.01 11.81 -16.86
CA ILE A 385 10.19 12.58 -15.89
C ILE A 385 10.49 14.10 -15.96
N GLY A 386 11.40 14.51 -16.84
CA GLY A 386 11.78 15.91 -17.02
C GLY A 386 12.59 16.50 -15.89
N LEU A 387 13.30 15.68 -15.10
CA LEU A 387 14.00 16.13 -13.90
C LEU A 387 15.19 17.03 -14.22
N PHE A 388 15.83 16.87 -15.38
CA PHE A 388 16.90 17.76 -15.85
C PHE A 388 16.38 19.15 -16.27
N GLU A 389 15.15 19.22 -16.79
CA GLU A 389 14.51 20.44 -17.27
C GLU A 389 13.76 21.17 -16.16
N HIS A 390 13.12 20.42 -15.25
CA HIS A 390 12.22 20.91 -14.23
C HIS A 390 12.54 20.32 -12.84
N PRO A 391 13.75 20.61 -12.28
CA PRO A 391 14.18 20.01 -11.02
C PRO A 391 13.51 20.61 -9.78
N TYR A 392 12.77 21.72 -9.91
CA TYR A 392 12.23 22.49 -8.80
C TYR A 392 10.69 22.49 -8.80
N VAL A 393 10.12 22.60 -7.59
CA VAL A 393 8.68 22.66 -7.34
C VAL A 393 8.28 23.96 -6.62
N ASP A 394 6.99 24.33 -6.72
CA ASP A 394 6.46 25.55 -6.08
C ASP A 394 5.99 25.22 -4.64
N SER A 395 6.72 25.72 -3.65
CA SER A 395 6.40 25.50 -2.23
C SER A 395 5.07 26.12 -1.79
N LYS A 396 4.62 27.22 -2.42
CA LYS A 396 3.30 27.81 -2.12
C LYS A 396 2.19 26.92 -2.65
N MET A 397 2.37 26.35 -3.85
CA MET A 397 1.44 25.41 -4.42
C MET A 397 1.34 24.14 -3.57
N ALA A 398 2.47 23.60 -3.12
CA ALA A 398 2.49 22.44 -2.21
C ALA A 398 1.71 22.74 -0.92
N GLY A 399 1.96 23.87 -0.28
CA GLY A 399 1.25 24.27 0.94
C GLY A 399 -0.25 24.51 0.78
N LYS A 400 -0.74 24.73 -0.47
CA LYS A 400 -2.14 25.00 -0.76
C LYS A 400 -2.91 23.76 -1.23
N GLU A 401 -2.28 22.92 -2.06
CA GLU A 401 -2.97 21.87 -2.83
C GLU A 401 -2.81 20.47 -2.20
N VAL A 402 -1.83 20.26 -1.31
CA VAL A 402 -1.72 19.01 -0.54
C VAL A 402 -2.84 18.94 0.48
N ASN A 403 -3.50 17.80 0.58
CA ASN A 403 -4.72 17.56 1.38
C ASN A 403 -5.84 18.57 1.06
N SER A 404 -6.11 18.73 -0.22
CA SER A 404 -7.18 19.61 -0.70
C SER A 404 -8.58 19.14 -0.26
N PRO A 405 -9.60 20.02 -0.25
CA PRO A 405 -10.98 19.62 0.05
C PRO A 405 -11.48 18.43 -0.79
N ASN A 406 -11.05 18.33 -2.04
CA ASN A 406 -11.42 17.20 -2.92
C ASN A 406 -10.74 15.90 -2.47
N ALA A 407 -9.48 15.95 -2.03
CA ALA A 407 -8.77 14.80 -1.51
C ALA A 407 -9.41 14.29 -0.20
N ILE A 408 -9.79 15.21 0.71
CA ILE A 408 -10.52 14.89 1.95
C ILE A 408 -11.87 14.24 1.64
N ALA A 409 -12.63 14.79 0.67
CA ALA A 409 -13.90 14.20 0.25
C ALA A 409 -13.72 12.80 -0.35
N LEU A 410 -12.68 12.61 -1.17
CA LEU A 410 -12.33 11.30 -1.73
C LEU A 410 -11.96 10.30 -0.62
N ALA A 411 -11.17 10.72 0.39
CA ALA A 411 -10.82 9.87 1.52
C ALA A 411 -12.07 9.38 2.28
N ARG A 412 -13.07 10.27 2.49
CA ARG A 412 -14.37 9.89 3.08
C ARG A 412 -15.11 8.90 2.19
N GLN A 413 -15.15 9.12 0.89
CA GLN A 413 -15.84 8.22 -0.05
C GLN A 413 -15.20 6.82 -0.07
N VAL A 414 -13.85 6.75 -0.08
CA VAL A 414 -13.14 5.47 0.00
C VAL A 414 -13.47 4.76 1.32
N ALA A 415 -13.43 5.47 2.45
CA ALA A 415 -13.78 4.91 3.74
C ALA A 415 -15.24 4.41 3.79
N GLN A 416 -16.22 5.18 3.27
CA GLN A 416 -17.61 4.76 3.19
C GLN A 416 -17.78 3.45 2.39
N GLN A 417 -17.10 3.36 1.22
CA GLN A 417 -17.19 2.17 0.35
C GLN A 417 -16.42 0.97 0.89
N SER A 418 -15.45 1.16 1.79
CA SER A 418 -14.67 0.08 2.39
C SER A 418 -15.38 -0.62 3.53
N ILE A 419 -16.17 0.11 4.34
CA ILE A 419 -16.84 -0.44 5.53
C ILE A 419 -17.71 -1.61 5.15
N THR A 420 -17.43 -2.78 5.74
CA THR A 420 -18.08 -4.04 5.44
C THR A 420 -18.99 -4.46 6.58
N LEU A 421 -20.30 -4.54 6.32
CA LEU A 421 -21.31 -5.04 7.27
C LEU A 421 -21.30 -6.57 7.23
N LEU A 422 -20.99 -7.21 8.36
CA LEU A 422 -20.86 -8.66 8.48
C LEU A 422 -22.12 -9.31 9.05
N LYS A 423 -22.78 -8.65 10.01
CA LYS A 423 -24.01 -9.11 10.64
C LYS A 423 -24.93 -7.93 10.96
N ASN A 424 -26.24 -8.12 10.81
CA ASN A 424 -27.26 -7.16 11.24
C ASN A 424 -28.57 -7.91 11.50
N ASP A 425 -29.06 -7.88 12.74
CA ASP A 425 -30.34 -8.47 13.11
C ASP A 425 -31.54 -7.50 12.92
N GLY A 426 -31.29 -6.39 12.21
CA GLY A 426 -32.27 -5.35 11.93
C GLY A 426 -32.11 -4.09 12.81
N ILE A 427 -31.07 -4.03 13.66
CA ILE A 427 -30.82 -2.84 14.48
C ILE A 427 -30.25 -1.69 13.65
N LEU A 428 -29.46 -1.95 12.63
CA LEU A 428 -28.90 -0.96 11.73
C LEU A 428 -29.78 -0.74 10.50
N PRO A 429 -29.90 0.50 10.01
CA PRO A 429 -29.29 1.72 10.53
C PRO A 429 -29.96 2.23 11.81
N LEU A 430 -29.14 2.83 12.69
CA LEU A 430 -29.64 3.44 13.94
C LEU A 430 -30.46 4.70 13.64
N SER A 431 -31.49 4.95 14.45
CA SER A 431 -32.18 6.23 14.42
C SER A 431 -31.36 7.32 15.09
N LYS A 432 -31.34 8.53 14.52
CA LYS A 432 -30.55 9.69 15.02
C LYS A 432 -31.10 10.31 16.32
N ASP A 433 -32.26 9.86 16.78
CA ASP A 433 -32.85 10.26 18.06
C ASP A 433 -32.32 9.43 19.24
N LYS A 434 -31.62 8.34 19.00
CA LYS A 434 -31.03 7.46 19.99
C LYS A 434 -29.84 8.09 20.70
N LYS A 435 -29.76 7.89 22.01
CA LYS A 435 -28.58 8.16 22.81
C LYS A 435 -27.64 6.97 22.74
N VAL A 436 -26.40 7.19 22.32
CA VAL A 436 -25.44 6.13 22.13
C VAL A 436 -24.23 6.22 23.05
N ALA A 437 -23.70 5.07 23.45
CA ALA A 437 -22.42 4.99 24.15
C ALA A 437 -21.38 4.42 23.17
N VAL A 438 -20.34 5.20 22.83
CA VAL A 438 -19.23 4.81 21.98
C VAL A 438 -18.07 4.39 22.89
N ILE A 439 -17.78 3.09 22.89
CA ILE A 439 -16.92 2.48 23.92
C ILE A 439 -15.85 1.62 23.24
N GLY A 440 -14.63 1.71 23.74
CA GLY A 440 -13.53 0.83 23.30
C GLY A 440 -12.23 1.56 23.03
N PRO A 441 -11.12 0.84 22.91
CA PRO A 441 -9.78 1.41 22.71
C PRO A 441 -9.65 2.16 21.39
N ASN A 442 -10.41 1.78 20.36
CA ASN A 442 -10.39 2.38 19.04
C ASN A 442 -11.48 3.46 18.85
N ALA A 443 -12.26 3.78 19.89
CA ALA A 443 -13.36 4.72 19.77
C ALA A 443 -12.90 6.16 19.57
N ASP A 444 -11.86 6.61 20.30
CA ASP A 444 -11.34 7.99 20.23
C ASP A 444 -9.81 8.04 20.28
N ASN A 445 -9.17 7.46 19.26
CA ASN A 445 -7.73 7.53 19.06
C ASN A 445 -7.44 7.76 17.56
N ILE A 446 -6.88 8.93 17.23
CA ILE A 446 -6.63 9.32 15.84
C ILE A 446 -5.66 8.37 15.14
N TYR A 447 -4.62 7.90 15.83
CA TYR A 447 -3.61 7.05 15.21
C TYR A 447 -4.11 5.62 14.94
N ASN A 448 -5.06 5.11 15.76
CA ASN A 448 -5.67 3.80 15.49
C ASN A 448 -6.56 3.81 14.22
N MET A 449 -6.90 5.00 13.70
CA MET A 449 -7.65 5.15 12.44
C MET A 449 -6.78 5.04 11.19
N LEU A 450 -5.45 5.21 11.30
CA LEU A 450 -4.59 5.53 10.16
C LEU A 450 -3.85 4.33 9.56
N GLY A 451 -3.48 3.34 10.36
CA GLY A 451 -2.62 2.24 9.91
C GLY A 451 -1.12 2.58 9.93
N ASP A 452 -0.29 1.64 9.48
CA ASP A 452 1.16 1.86 9.30
C ASP A 452 1.45 2.73 8.08
N TYR A 453 2.69 3.18 7.93
CA TYR A 453 3.15 4.07 6.84
C TYR A 453 2.40 5.41 6.78
N THR A 454 2.07 5.96 7.95
CA THR A 454 1.49 7.31 8.08
C THR A 454 2.36 8.23 8.92
N ALA A 455 2.48 9.49 8.50
CA ALA A 455 3.14 10.53 9.26
C ALA A 455 2.22 11.07 10.37
N PRO A 456 2.77 11.73 11.42
CA PRO A 456 1.97 12.45 12.40
C PRO A 456 1.04 13.46 11.71
N GLN A 457 -0.21 13.52 12.17
CA GLN A 457 -1.24 14.38 11.58
C GLN A 457 -1.54 15.58 12.47
N PRO A 458 -1.80 16.76 11.89
CA PRO A 458 -2.23 17.94 12.64
C PRO A 458 -3.55 17.70 13.37
N ASP A 459 -3.73 18.38 14.50
CA ASP A 459 -4.97 18.33 15.29
C ASP A 459 -6.21 18.67 14.43
N GLY A 460 -7.27 17.91 14.60
CA GLY A 460 -8.55 18.11 13.90
C GLY A 460 -8.58 17.61 12.46
N LYS A 461 -7.49 17.08 11.91
CA LYS A 461 -7.46 16.51 10.57
C LYS A 461 -8.05 15.10 10.50
N VAL A 462 -7.73 14.26 11.47
CA VAL A 462 -8.24 12.89 11.57
C VAL A 462 -9.47 12.87 12.44
N ILE A 463 -10.55 12.29 11.93
CA ILE A 463 -11.81 12.19 12.65
C ILE A 463 -11.97 10.79 13.22
N THR A 464 -12.01 10.67 14.54
CA THR A 464 -12.23 9.40 15.25
C THR A 464 -13.69 8.95 15.18
N VAL A 465 -13.96 7.69 15.51
CA VAL A 465 -15.34 7.15 15.52
C VAL A 465 -16.23 7.97 16.48
N TYR A 466 -15.74 8.25 17.68
CA TYR A 466 -16.46 9.08 18.64
C TYR A 466 -16.72 10.49 18.11
N GLN A 467 -15.71 11.13 17.52
CA GLN A 467 -15.86 12.49 16.97
C GLN A 467 -16.87 12.55 15.82
N GLY A 468 -16.84 11.59 14.89
CA GLY A 468 -17.78 11.49 13.77
C GLY A 468 -19.23 11.30 14.26
N ILE A 469 -19.45 10.39 15.19
CA ILE A 469 -20.78 10.15 15.79
C ILE A 469 -21.25 11.38 16.58
N LYS A 470 -20.37 11.97 17.40
CA LYS A 470 -20.69 13.17 18.18
C LYS A 470 -21.03 14.38 17.30
N ALA A 471 -20.33 14.53 16.16
CA ALA A 471 -20.63 15.58 15.18
C ALA A 471 -22.01 15.40 14.55
N MET A 472 -22.43 14.15 14.31
CA MET A 472 -23.73 13.81 13.71
C MET A 472 -24.90 13.98 14.68
N LEU A 473 -24.76 13.52 15.94
CA LEU A 473 -25.85 13.46 16.91
C LEU A 473 -25.89 14.65 17.88
N GLY A 474 -24.76 15.31 18.11
CA GLY A 474 -24.56 16.29 19.16
C GLY A 474 -24.05 15.67 20.47
N ALA A 475 -23.44 16.52 21.30
CA ALA A 475 -22.75 16.09 22.53
C ALA A 475 -23.66 15.43 23.56
N ASN A 476 -24.95 15.83 23.62
CA ASN A 476 -25.90 15.31 24.62
C ASN A 476 -26.38 13.88 24.34
N GLN A 477 -26.23 13.42 23.09
CA GLN A 477 -26.66 12.08 22.64
C GLN A 477 -25.51 11.09 22.51
N CYS A 478 -24.25 11.50 22.78
CA CYS A 478 -23.09 10.67 22.60
C CYS A 478 -22.25 10.62 23.88
N ILE A 479 -22.15 9.45 24.50
CA ILE A 479 -21.32 9.20 25.69
C ILE A 479 -20.05 8.45 25.19
N TYR A 480 -18.91 8.79 25.77
CA TYR A 480 -17.64 8.10 25.48
C TYR A 480 -17.09 7.41 26.72
N ALA A 481 -16.53 6.22 26.56
CA ALA A 481 -15.64 5.57 27.51
C ALA A 481 -14.60 4.72 26.81
N LYS A 482 -13.34 4.78 27.25
CA LYS A 482 -12.26 3.94 26.67
C LYS A 482 -12.46 2.46 27.02
N GLY A 483 -12.82 2.15 28.24
CA GLY A 483 -13.02 0.79 28.77
C GLY A 483 -11.72 0.01 28.98
N CYS A 484 -10.85 -0.10 27.99
CA CYS A 484 -9.52 -0.74 28.10
C CYS A 484 -8.58 -0.23 27.01
N ALA A 485 -7.29 -0.54 27.13
CA ALA A 485 -6.31 -0.42 26.05
C ALA A 485 -6.37 -1.65 25.12
N ILE A 486 -5.68 -1.59 23.98
CA ILE A 486 -5.60 -2.72 23.03
C ILE A 486 -4.81 -3.88 23.63
N ARG A 487 -3.65 -3.60 24.23
CA ARG A 487 -2.74 -4.62 24.77
C ARG A 487 -2.49 -4.54 26.26
N ASP A 488 -2.42 -3.30 26.82
CA ASP A 488 -2.11 -3.11 28.23
C ASP A 488 -3.30 -3.51 29.11
N THR A 489 -3.16 -4.61 29.83
CA THR A 489 -4.21 -5.12 30.74
C THR A 489 -4.40 -4.27 32.00
N MET A 490 -3.47 -3.39 32.32
CA MET A 490 -3.53 -2.47 33.46
C MET A 490 -4.24 -1.16 33.13
N ASP A 491 -4.24 -0.74 31.86
CA ASP A 491 -5.00 0.42 31.38
C ASP A 491 -6.44 -0.01 31.04
N CYS A 492 -7.24 -0.16 32.09
CA CYS A 492 -8.56 -0.78 32.01
C CYS A 492 -9.51 -0.20 33.03
N ASP A 493 -10.68 0.32 32.59
CA ASP A 493 -11.81 0.78 33.41
C ASP A 493 -13.13 0.27 32.82
N ILE A 494 -13.32 -1.05 32.85
CA ILE A 494 -14.57 -1.69 32.40
C ILE A 494 -15.78 -1.25 33.25
N PRO A 495 -15.70 -1.04 34.56
CA PRO A 495 -16.83 -0.53 35.34
C PRO A 495 -17.37 0.81 34.82
N ALA A 496 -16.51 1.79 34.52
CA ALA A 496 -16.92 3.07 33.94
C ALA A 496 -17.57 2.91 32.56
N ALA A 497 -17.04 2.00 31.75
CA ALA A 497 -17.59 1.66 30.42
C ALA A 497 -19.00 1.05 30.53
N VAL A 498 -19.24 0.15 31.50
CA VAL A 498 -20.57 -0.43 31.78
C VAL A 498 -21.55 0.62 32.26
N GLU A 499 -21.10 1.56 33.08
CA GLU A 499 -21.97 2.67 33.55
C GLU A 499 -22.38 3.60 32.40
N ALA A 500 -21.44 3.91 31.48
CA ALA A 500 -21.73 4.64 30.25
C ALA A 500 -22.73 3.88 29.34
N ALA A 501 -22.57 2.57 29.22
CA ALA A 501 -23.51 1.72 28.48
C ALA A 501 -24.93 1.74 29.04
N ARG A 502 -25.10 1.69 30.37
CA ARG A 502 -26.42 1.73 31.01
C ARG A 502 -27.17 3.03 30.75
N GLN A 503 -26.46 4.16 30.58
CA GLN A 503 -27.04 5.49 30.34
C GLN A 503 -27.42 5.71 28.85
N ALA A 504 -27.16 4.78 27.98
CA ALA A 504 -27.45 4.86 26.55
C ALA A 504 -28.60 3.93 26.14
N ASP A 505 -29.17 4.18 24.96
CA ASP A 505 -30.16 3.30 24.32
C ASP A 505 -29.45 2.17 23.53
N VAL A 506 -28.29 2.45 22.98
CA VAL A 506 -27.46 1.52 22.16
C VAL A 506 -26.00 1.69 22.52
N VAL A 507 -25.27 0.58 22.56
CA VAL A 507 -23.80 0.56 22.73
C VAL A 507 -23.14 0.30 21.37
N ILE A 508 -22.19 1.16 21.01
CA ILE A 508 -21.30 0.98 19.87
C ILE A 508 -19.92 0.67 20.45
N ALA A 509 -19.55 -0.61 20.44
CA ALA A 509 -18.24 -1.05 20.89
C ALA A 509 -17.23 -0.99 19.73
N VAL A 510 -16.14 -0.25 19.88
CA VAL A 510 -15.10 -0.07 18.86
C VAL A 510 -13.82 -0.74 19.36
N VAL A 511 -13.53 -1.90 18.80
CA VAL A 511 -12.44 -2.79 19.23
C VAL A 511 -11.55 -3.16 18.04
N GLY A 512 -10.47 -3.88 18.29
CA GLY A 512 -9.60 -4.38 17.24
C GLY A 512 -8.12 -4.22 17.53
N GLY A 513 -7.39 -3.67 16.56
CA GLY A 513 -5.96 -3.50 16.60
C GLY A 513 -5.47 -2.07 16.38
N SER A 514 -4.16 -1.93 16.32
CA SER A 514 -3.45 -0.70 15.94
C SER A 514 -2.12 -1.07 15.31
N SER A 515 -1.75 -0.34 14.28
CA SER A 515 -0.38 -0.32 13.73
C SER A 515 0.27 1.06 13.89
N ALA A 516 -0.32 1.90 14.72
CA ALA A 516 0.18 3.24 14.98
C ALA A 516 1.57 3.20 15.61
N ARG A 517 2.55 3.74 14.91
CA ARG A 517 3.92 3.91 15.42
C ARG A 517 3.93 4.86 16.60
N ASP A 518 4.51 4.45 17.71
CA ASP A 518 4.60 5.26 18.94
C ASP A 518 6.03 5.32 19.47
N PHE A 519 6.27 6.22 20.46
CA PHE A 519 7.57 6.37 21.11
C PHE A 519 7.85 5.31 22.20
N LYS A 520 6.89 4.41 22.49
CA LYS A 520 7.04 3.28 23.40
C LYS A 520 7.65 2.06 22.69
N THR A 521 7.50 1.99 21.37
CA THR A 521 8.02 0.93 20.51
C THR A 521 9.47 1.19 20.16
N SER A 522 10.28 0.15 20.05
CA SER A 522 11.62 0.20 19.47
C SER A 522 11.56 -0.23 18.01
N TYR A 523 12.52 0.27 17.23
CA TYR A 523 12.61 -0.03 15.80
C TYR A 523 13.99 -0.60 15.46
N GLU A 524 14.01 -1.54 14.53
CA GLU A 524 15.23 -2.07 13.92
C GLU A 524 15.82 -1.06 12.93
N ASP A 525 17.02 -1.34 12.43
CA ASP A 525 17.66 -0.49 11.42
C ASP A 525 16.84 -0.41 10.12
N THR A 526 16.05 -1.43 9.82
CA THR A 526 15.07 -1.46 8.71
C THR A 526 13.82 -0.64 8.94
N GLY A 527 13.63 -0.08 10.15
CA GLY A 527 12.42 0.60 10.53
C GLY A 527 11.26 -0.32 10.93
N ALA A 528 11.45 -1.63 10.87
CA ALA A 528 10.50 -2.59 11.41
C ALA A 528 10.38 -2.43 12.92
N ALA A 529 9.15 -2.46 13.44
CA ALA A 529 8.90 -2.33 14.85
C ALA A 529 9.22 -3.63 15.62
N THR A 530 9.71 -3.51 16.86
CA THR A 530 10.04 -4.66 17.69
C THR A 530 9.14 -4.77 18.91
N ALA A 531 8.57 -5.94 19.14
CA ALA A 531 7.75 -6.25 20.30
C ALA A 531 8.62 -6.46 21.54
N LYS A 532 9.26 -5.40 22.07
CA LYS A 532 10.06 -5.49 23.30
C LYS A 532 9.18 -5.54 24.54
N GLN A 533 9.60 -6.36 25.52
CA GLN A 533 8.81 -6.66 26.72
C GLN A 533 8.73 -5.53 27.76
N ASN A 534 9.55 -4.50 27.67
CA ASN A 534 9.71 -3.49 28.73
C ASN A 534 8.78 -2.27 28.62
N SER A 535 8.04 -2.12 27.53
CA SER A 535 6.99 -1.11 27.37
C SER A 535 5.89 -1.68 26.50
N ILE A 536 4.63 -1.56 26.97
CA ILE A 536 3.47 -2.07 26.24
C ILE A 536 2.95 -0.97 25.34
N SER A 537 3.20 -1.11 24.04
CA SER A 537 2.62 -0.30 22.98
C SER A 537 1.25 -0.90 22.59
N ASP A 538 0.36 -0.08 22.04
CA ASP A 538 -0.91 -0.57 21.49
C ASP A 538 -0.76 -1.24 20.11
N MET A 539 0.43 -1.20 19.49
CA MET A 539 0.69 -1.89 18.22
C MET A 539 0.47 -3.39 18.35
N GLU A 540 -0.33 -3.93 17.45
CA GLU A 540 -0.56 -5.38 17.28
C GLU A 540 -0.44 -5.81 15.81
N CYS A 541 -0.36 -4.85 14.89
CA CYS A 541 -0.15 -4.99 13.47
C CYS A 541 0.91 -3.98 13.02
N GLY A 542 1.22 -3.93 11.74
CA GLY A 542 2.30 -3.11 11.19
C GLY A 542 3.62 -3.85 11.16
N GLU A 543 4.54 -3.40 10.31
CA GLU A 543 5.80 -4.11 10.02
C GLU A 543 6.59 -4.49 11.29
N GLY A 544 6.83 -5.79 11.46
CA GLY A 544 7.53 -6.39 12.61
C GLY A 544 6.63 -6.91 13.73
N PHE A 545 5.31 -6.60 13.73
CA PHE A 545 4.34 -7.11 14.72
C PHE A 545 3.59 -8.34 14.21
N ASP A 546 4.30 -9.45 14.04
CA ASP A 546 3.73 -10.75 13.68
C ASP A 546 2.92 -11.33 14.85
N ARG A 547 1.88 -12.10 14.53
CA ARG A 547 0.97 -12.68 15.52
C ARG A 547 1.02 -14.21 15.52
N ALA A 548 0.96 -14.79 16.72
CA ALA A 548 0.76 -16.23 16.88
C ALA A 548 -0.74 -16.59 16.85
N THR A 549 -1.62 -15.69 17.30
CA THR A 549 -3.08 -15.84 17.30
C THR A 549 -3.72 -14.66 16.56
N LEU A 550 -5.02 -14.79 16.26
CA LEU A 550 -5.82 -13.72 15.68
C LEU A 550 -6.87 -13.18 16.67
N ASP A 551 -6.75 -13.52 17.93
CA ASP A 551 -7.70 -13.07 18.96
C ASP A 551 -7.50 -11.59 19.31
N LEU A 552 -8.56 -10.94 19.80
CA LEU A 552 -8.45 -9.61 20.41
C LEU A 552 -7.49 -9.67 21.60
N LEU A 553 -6.56 -8.72 21.65
CA LEU A 553 -5.57 -8.64 22.73
C LEU A 553 -6.09 -7.90 23.96
N GLY A 554 -5.32 -7.99 25.06
CA GLY A 554 -5.60 -7.28 26.30
C GLY A 554 -6.91 -7.71 26.95
N LYS A 555 -7.72 -6.72 27.32
CA LYS A 555 -9.01 -6.91 27.99
C LYS A 555 -10.23 -6.64 27.09
N GLN A 556 -10.06 -6.66 25.78
CA GLN A 556 -11.12 -6.31 24.84
C GLN A 556 -12.30 -7.30 24.87
N ILE A 557 -12.04 -8.61 25.02
CA ILE A 557 -13.11 -9.61 25.18
C ILE A 557 -13.84 -9.41 26.52
N ASP A 558 -13.11 -9.22 27.62
CA ASP A 558 -13.71 -8.94 28.95
C ASP A 558 -14.63 -7.71 28.88
N LEU A 559 -14.21 -6.65 28.15
CA LEU A 559 -15.01 -5.46 27.90
C LEU A 559 -16.30 -5.79 27.14
N LEU A 560 -16.21 -6.51 26.01
CA LEU A 560 -17.38 -6.89 25.20
C LEU A 560 -18.38 -7.73 26.01
N GLU A 561 -17.91 -8.68 26.80
CA GLU A 561 -18.76 -9.49 27.69
C GLU A 561 -19.46 -8.63 28.75
N ALA A 562 -18.75 -7.68 29.34
CA ALA A 562 -19.32 -6.78 30.35
C ALA A 562 -20.37 -5.84 29.72
N LEU A 563 -20.12 -5.33 28.53
CA LEU A 563 -21.07 -4.51 27.77
C LEU A 563 -22.33 -5.30 27.38
N LYS A 564 -22.18 -6.56 26.97
CA LYS A 564 -23.34 -7.44 26.70
C LYS A 564 -24.20 -7.66 27.95
N LYS A 565 -23.56 -7.85 29.13
CA LYS A 565 -24.25 -8.00 30.42
C LYS A 565 -24.98 -6.72 30.87
N ALA A 566 -24.64 -5.55 30.33
CA ALA A 566 -25.39 -4.31 30.59
C ALA A 566 -26.79 -4.31 29.97
N GLY A 567 -27.13 -5.28 29.12
CA GLY A 567 -28.47 -5.55 28.58
C GLY A 567 -28.97 -4.56 27.56
N LYS A 568 -28.08 -3.78 26.94
CA LYS A 568 -28.42 -2.87 25.84
C LYS A 568 -28.09 -3.53 24.47
N PRO A 569 -28.80 -3.13 23.41
CA PRO A 569 -28.38 -3.51 22.07
C PRO A 569 -26.92 -3.17 21.80
N LEU A 570 -26.17 -4.11 21.24
CA LEU A 570 -24.72 -4.00 21.06
C LEU A 570 -24.35 -4.06 19.56
N VAL A 571 -23.77 -2.98 19.07
CA VAL A 571 -23.13 -2.90 17.75
C VAL A 571 -21.62 -2.98 17.96
N VAL A 572 -20.92 -3.87 17.22
CA VAL A 572 -19.47 -4.00 17.32
C VAL A 572 -18.83 -3.56 16.02
N VAL A 573 -17.86 -2.65 16.09
CA VAL A 573 -17.06 -2.15 14.98
C VAL A 573 -15.61 -2.56 15.21
N TYR A 574 -15.05 -3.33 14.28
CA TYR A 574 -13.63 -3.67 14.29
C TYR A 574 -12.84 -2.65 13.48
N ILE A 575 -11.81 -2.08 14.13
CA ILE A 575 -10.72 -1.33 13.46
C ILE A 575 -9.52 -2.25 13.47
N GLU A 576 -9.07 -2.70 12.29
CA GLU A 576 -8.12 -3.82 12.22
C GLU A 576 -7.27 -3.83 10.94
N GLY A 577 -6.02 -4.24 11.06
CA GLY A 577 -5.10 -4.42 9.94
C GLY A 577 -5.01 -5.87 9.43
N ARG A 578 -5.71 -6.81 10.07
CA ARG A 578 -5.78 -8.23 9.73
C ARG A 578 -7.14 -8.80 10.14
N PRO A 579 -7.58 -9.95 9.60
CA PRO A 579 -8.88 -10.53 9.96
C PRO A 579 -8.83 -11.13 11.38
N LEU A 580 -8.98 -10.27 12.39
CA LEU A 580 -9.03 -10.70 13.78
C LEU A 580 -10.23 -11.61 14.02
N ASN A 581 -10.14 -12.46 15.08
CA ASN A 581 -11.19 -13.37 15.48
C ASN A 581 -12.47 -12.62 15.85
N LYS A 582 -13.60 -13.02 15.27
CA LYS A 582 -14.90 -12.38 15.44
C LYS A 582 -15.99 -13.34 15.96
N ASN A 583 -15.63 -14.59 16.35
CA ASN A 583 -16.62 -15.58 16.76
C ASN A 583 -17.51 -15.05 17.88
N TRP A 584 -16.92 -14.45 18.95
CA TRP A 584 -17.72 -13.92 20.06
C TRP A 584 -18.67 -12.81 19.59
N ALA A 585 -18.21 -11.90 18.74
CA ALA A 585 -19.04 -10.79 18.25
C ALA A 585 -20.12 -11.28 17.28
N ASP A 586 -19.82 -12.26 16.43
CA ASP A 586 -20.80 -12.90 15.55
C ASP A 586 -21.95 -13.54 16.35
N GLU A 587 -21.64 -14.23 17.43
CA GLU A 587 -22.64 -14.87 18.29
C GLU A 587 -23.45 -13.85 19.10
N ASN A 588 -22.81 -12.82 19.66
CA ASN A 588 -23.35 -11.99 20.75
C ASN A 588 -23.80 -10.59 20.35
N ALA A 589 -23.24 -9.99 19.28
CA ALA A 589 -23.62 -8.65 18.86
C ALA A 589 -24.91 -8.64 18.02
N ASN A 590 -25.66 -7.54 18.09
CA ASN A 590 -26.82 -7.29 17.24
C ASN A 590 -26.40 -6.87 15.82
N ALA A 591 -25.27 -6.16 15.69
CA ALA A 591 -24.66 -5.89 14.41
C ALA A 591 -23.13 -5.92 14.52
N LEU A 592 -22.46 -6.30 13.44
CA LEU A 592 -21.01 -6.45 13.37
C LEU A 592 -20.50 -5.86 12.06
N LEU A 593 -19.50 -4.98 12.16
CA LEU A 593 -18.84 -4.35 11.01
C LEU A 593 -17.31 -4.47 11.15
N THR A 594 -16.63 -4.51 10.00
CA THR A 594 -15.20 -4.22 9.93
C THR A 594 -14.98 -2.96 9.10
N ALA A 595 -14.13 -2.08 9.58
CA ALA A 595 -13.78 -0.82 8.93
C ALA A 595 -12.30 -0.75 8.55
N TYR A 596 -11.53 -1.79 8.80
CA TYR A 596 -10.07 -1.83 8.60
C TYR A 596 -9.37 -0.69 9.35
N TYR A 597 -8.28 -0.12 8.86
CA TYR A 597 -7.82 1.20 9.26
C TYR A 597 -8.38 2.20 8.25
N PRO A 598 -9.41 2.98 8.61
CA PRO A 598 -10.28 3.67 7.64
C PRO A 598 -9.76 5.04 7.20
N GLY A 599 -8.53 5.44 7.61
CA GLY A 599 -7.92 6.70 7.21
C GLY A 599 -8.49 7.94 7.91
N GLU A 600 -8.10 9.13 7.42
CA GLU A 600 -8.35 10.41 8.08
C GLU A 600 -9.84 10.78 8.24
N GLN A 601 -10.71 10.23 7.38
CA GLN A 601 -12.16 10.48 7.39
C GLN A 601 -12.98 9.28 7.91
N GLY A 602 -12.30 8.30 8.48
CA GLY A 602 -12.91 7.04 8.92
C GLY A 602 -14.06 7.22 9.92
N GLY A 603 -13.91 8.12 10.89
CA GLY A 603 -14.97 8.37 11.88
C GLY A 603 -16.25 8.91 11.28
N ASN A 604 -16.14 9.84 10.30
CA ASN A 604 -17.29 10.35 9.56
C ASN A 604 -17.95 9.23 8.74
N ALA A 605 -17.15 8.42 8.03
CA ALA A 605 -17.66 7.31 7.21
C ALA A 605 -18.37 6.24 8.04
N ILE A 606 -17.82 5.88 9.23
CA ILE A 606 -18.45 4.93 10.15
C ILE A 606 -19.77 5.49 10.66
N ALA A 607 -19.83 6.78 11.04
CA ALA A 607 -21.08 7.44 11.44
C ALA A 607 -22.12 7.40 10.30
N ASP A 608 -21.71 7.75 9.07
CA ASP A 608 -22.62 7.70 7.90
C ASP A 608 -23.23 6.31 7.69
N VAL A 609 -22.44 5.25 7.86
CA VAL A 609 -22.93 3.87 7.75
C VAL A 609 -23.86 3.54 8.92
N LEU A 610 -23.43 3.77 10.17
CA LEU A 610 -24.22 3.38 11.35
C LEU A 610 -25.60 4.03 11.40
N PHE A 611 -25.72 5.28 10.93
CA PHE A 611 -26.99 6.04 10.95
C PHE A 611 -27.71 6.08 9.59
N GLY A 612 -27.18 5.38 8.59
CA GLY A 612 -27.84 5.16 7.30
C GLY A 612 -27.78 6.33 6.32
N ASP A 613 -26.89 7.30 6.51
CA ASP A 613 -26.57 8.32 5.51
C ASP A 613 -25.81 7.70 4.33
N TYR A 614 -25.11 6.60 4.57
CA TYR A 614 -24.51 5.74 3.55
C TYR A 614 -24.95 4.28 3.76
N ASN A 615 -25.35 3.61 2.67
CA ASN A 615 -25.68 2.18 2.70
C ASN A 615 -24.41 1.34 2.56
N PRO A 616 -24.04 0.48 3.53
CA PRO A 616 -22.79 -0.29 3.48
C PRO A 616 -22.72 -1.15 2.23
N SER A 617 -21.56 -1.16 1.61
CA SER A 617 -21.35 -1.83 0.32
C SER A 617 -19.97 -2.47 0.18
N GLY A 618 -19.15 -2.41 1.20
CA GLY A 618 -17.86 -3.08 1.25
C GLY A 618 -18.00 -4.60 1.15
N ARG A 619 -16.99 -5.24 0.55
CA ARG A 619 -16.90 -6.71 0.47
C ARG A 619 -15.53 -7.14 0.97
N LEU A 620 -15.47 -8.21 1.75
CA LEU A 620 -14.23 -8.72 2.33
C LEU A 620 -13.20 -9.04 1.23
N PRO A 621 -11.98 -8.45 1.27
CA PRO A 621 -10.90 -8.77 0.36
C PRO A 621 -10.11 -10.02 0.80
N MET A 622 -10.45 -10.59 1.96
CA MET A 622 -9.89 -11.82 2.48
C MET A 622 -10.87 -12.53 3.43
N SER A 623 -10.71 -13.84 3.51
CA SER A 623 -11.49 -14.69 4.40
C SER A 623 -11.17 -14.44 5.87
N VAL A 624 -12.18 -14.43 6.72
CA VAL A 624 -12.05 -14.33 8.20
C VAL A 624 -12.03 -15.74 8.78
N PRO A 625 -10.92 -16.24 9.34
CA PRO A 625 -10.87 -17.57 9.93
C PRO A 625 -11.66 -17.66 11.24
N ARG A 626 -12.08 -18.86 11.58
CA ARG A 626 -12.65 -19.16 12.91
C ARG A 626 -11.56 -19.34 13.97
N HIS A 627 -10.41 -19.88 13.56
CA HIS A 627 -9.29 -20.16 14.45
C HIS A 627 -7.99 -20.24 13.65
N VAL A 628 -6.85 -19.91 14.26
CA VAL A 628 -5.53 -20.00 13.62
C VAL A 628 -5.18 -21.41 13.15
N GLY A 629 -5.68 -22.46 13.81
CA GLY A 629 -5.50 -23.84 13.39
C GLY A 629 -6.16 -24.19 12.05
N GLN A 630 -7.05 -23.32 11.52
CA GLN A 630 -7.69 -23.46 10.21
C GLN A 630 -6.80 -23.03 9.06
N LEU A 631 -5.73 -22.25 9.34
CA LEU A 631 -4.87 -21.69 8.31
C LEU A 631 -4.10 -22.76 7.52
N PRO A 632 -3.96 -22.60 6.20
CA PRO A 632 -4.48 -21.52 5.36
C PRO A 632 -5.96 -21.65 5.05
N VAL A 633 -6.71 -20.54 5.01
CA VAL A 633 -8.18 -20.51 4.84
C VAL A 633 -8.66 -19.70 3.64
N TYR A 634 -7.75 -19.15 2.83
CA TYR A 634 -8.11 -18.36 1.65
C TYR A 634 -9.04 -19.16 0.69
N TYR A 635 -10.01 -18.48 0.07
CA TYR A 635 -11.16 -19.08 -0.61
C TYR A 635 -10.81 -19.93 -1.83
N ASN A 636 -9.75 -19.57 -2.58
CA ASN A 636 -9.33 -20.20 -3.84
C ASN A 636 -8.21 -21.24 -3.64
N LYS A 637 -8.17 -21.89 -2.50
CA LYS A 637 -7.22 -22.96 -2.22
C LYS A 637 -7.53 -24.20 -3.05
N PRO A 638 -6.58 -24.70 -3.88
CA PRO A 638 -6.78 -25.97 -4.59
C PRO A 638 -6.89 -27.12 -3.59
N ARG A 639 -7.99 -27.84 -3.64
CA ARG A 639 -8.20 -29.02 -2.78
C ARG A 639 -9.24 -29.96 -3.39
N PRO A 640 -9.07 -31.29 -3.29
CA PRO A 640 -10.04 -32.23 -3.83
C PRO A 640 -11.34 -32.24 -3.02
N VAL A 641 -11.29 -32.19 -1.69
CA VAL A 641 -12.44 -32.19 -0.79
C VAL A 641 -12.12 -31.41 0.47
N ALA A 642 -13.09 -30.64 0.95
CA ALA A 642 -13.04 -30.04 2.28
C ALA A 642 -14.03 -30.77 3.19
N HIS A 643 -13.59 -31.15 4.37
CA HIS A 643 -14.42 -31.69 5.45
C HIS A 643 -14.08 -30.95 6.74
N ASP A 644 -15.05 -30.95 7.66
CA ASP A 644 -14.90 -30.26 8.93
C ASP A 644 -13.82 -30.90 9.82
N TYR A 645 -13.24 -30.11 10.69
CA TYR A 645 -12.43 -30.60 11.79
C TYR A 645 -13.35 -31.28 12.81
N VAL A 646 -12.78 -32.05 13.75
CA VAL A 646 -13.56 -32.72 14.80
C VAL A 646 -14.37 -31.70 15.61
N GLU A 647 -13.75 -30.55 15.93
CA GLU A 647 -14.30 -29.53 16.82
C GLU A 647 -14.83 -28.27 16.11
N MET A 648 -14.66 -28.17 14.79
CA MET A 648 -14.92 -26.90 14.10
C MET A 648 -15.19 -27.11 12.60
N SER A 649 -16.02 -26.25 12.02
CA SER A 649 -16.20 -26.20 10.58
C SER A 649 -14.92 -25.81 9.83
N ALA A 650 -14.68 -26.46 8.68
CA ALA A 650 -13.60 -26.11 7.77
C ALA A 650 -13.87 -24.79 6.99
N GLN A 651 -15.12 -24.31 7.00
CA GLN A 651 -15.47 -23.05 6.34
C GLN A 651 -15.00 -21.85 7.20
N PRO A 652 -14.53 -20.75 6.57
CA PRO A 652 -14.22 -19.53 7.32
C PRO A 652 -15.47 -19.01 8.06
N LEU A 653 -15.30 -18.14 9.03
CA LEU A 653 -16.41 -17.46 9.68
C LEU A 653 -17.14 -16.56 8.68
N TYR A 654 -16.37 -15.77 7.92
CA TYR A 654 -16.86 -14.98 6.80
C TYR A 654 -15.96 -15.20 5.58
N PRO A 655 -16.51 -15.57 4.43
CA PRO A 655 -15.71 -15.86 3.24
C PRO A 655 -15.29 -14.57 2.50
N PHE A 656 -14.25 -14.67 1.69
CA PHE A 656 -13.88 -13.67 0.68
C PHE A 656 -15.09 -13.25 -0.15
N GLY A 657 -15.20 -11.96 -0.45
CA GLY A 657 -16.29 -11.35 -1.21
C GLY A 657 -17.59 -11.11 -0.43
N TYR A 658 -17.65 -11.52 0.85
CA TYR A 658 -18.82 -11.35 1.70
C TYR A 658 -19.00 -9.90 2.16
N GLY A 659 -20.27 -9.48 2.28
CA GLY A 659 -20.69 -8.22 2.87
C GLY A 659 -22.18 -8.01 2.68
N LEU A 660 -22.84 -7.42 3.68
CA LEU A 660 -24.29 -7.13 3.69
C LEU A 660 -24.56 -5.67 3.27
N SER A 661 -25.82 -5.40 2.97
CA SER A 661 -26.35 -4.08 2.66
C SER A 661 -27.63 -3.82 3.45
N TYR A 662 -28.05 -2.56 3.60
CA TYR A 662 -29.37 -2.20 4.15
C TYR A 662 -30.49 -2.35 3.12
N THR A 663 -30.18 -2.73 1.89
CA THR A 663 -31.13 -3.10 0.85
C THR A 663 -30.89 -4.52 0.39
N THR A 664 -31.81 -5.07 -0.39
CA THR A 664 -31.70 -6.41 -0.96
C THR A 664 -31.58 -6.36 -2.47
N PHE A 665 -30.79 -7.26 -3.05
CA PHE A 665 -30.62 -7.39 -4.48
C PHE A 665 -31.04 -8.79 -4.93
N GLU A 666 -31.89 -8.83 -5.95
CA GLU A 666 -32.31 -10.06 -6.61
C GLU A 666 -31.59 -10.21 -7.95
N TYR A 667 -31.09 -11.39 -8.20
CA TYR A 667 -30.45 -11.77 -9.46
C TYR A 667 -31.38 -12.68 -10.25
N SER A 668 -31.72 -12.26 -11.45
CA SER A 668 -32.61 -12.98 -12.34
C SER A 668 -32.05 -13.05 -13.76
N ASP A 669 -32.75 -13.84 -14.63
CA ASP A 669 -32.51 -13.92 -16.07
C ASP A 669 -31.01 -14.14 -16.42
N SER A 670 -30.44 -15.22 -15.85
CA SER A 670 -29.10 -15.65 -16.23
C SER A 670 -29.11 -16.06 -17.70
N ILE A 671 -28.37 -15.34 -18.53
CA ILE A 671 -28.24 -15.67 -19.96
C ILE A 671 -26.76 -15.85 -20.27
N THR A 672 -26.46 -17.05 -20.76
CA THR A 672 -25.14 -17.36 -21.34
C THR A 672 -25.28 -17.37 -22.85
N THR A 673 -24.48 -16.58 -23.55
CA THR A 673 -24.41 -16.54 -25.01
C THR A 673 -23.02 -17.04 -25.45
N GLN A 674 -22.75 -17.01 -26.75
CA GLN A 674 -21.42 -17.28 -27.27
C GLN A 674 -20.38 -16.26 -26.80
N ASP A 675 -20.78 -15.01 -26.53
CA ASP A 675 -19.89 -13.89 -26.25
C ASP A 675 -19.73 -13.57 -24.76
N GLY A 676 -20.61 -14.07 -23.89
CA GLY A 676 -20.55 -13.72 -22.48
C GLY A 676 -21.69 -14.28 -21.63
N ILE A 677 -21.63 -13.93 -20.34
CA ILE A 677 -22.67 -14.24 -19.35
C ILE A 677 -23.23 -12.94 -18.75
N SER A 678 -24.52 -12.93 -18.45
CA SER A 678 -25.19 -11.76 -17.88
C SER A 678 -26.31 -12.14 -16.92
N TRP A 679 -26.63 -11.21 -16.02
CA TRP A 679 -27.75 -11.27 -15.09
C TRP A 679 -28.49 -9.93 -15.07
N ASN A 680 -29.79 -9.96 -14.81
CA ASN A 680 -30.50 -8.79 -14.32
C ASN A 680 -30.34 -8.71 -12.81
N ILE A 681 -29.96 -7.55 -12.29
CA ILE A 681 -29.85 -7.27 -10.87
C ILE A 681 -30.88 -6.20 -10.52
N THR A 682 -31.80 -6.54 -9.62
CA THR A 682 -32.86 -5.65 -9.17
C THR A 682 -32.65 -5.28 -7.71
N ASN A 683 -32.69 -4.00 -7.38
CA ASN A 683 -32.77 -3.55 -5.99
C ASN A 683 -34.23 -3.76 -5.50
N THR A 684 -34.48 -4.81 -4.73
CA THR A 684 -35.80 -5.17 -4.21
C THR A 684 -36.12 -4.52 -2.87
N GLY A 685 -35.20 -3.79 -2.29
CA GLY A 685 -35.40 -3.11 -1.02
C GLY A 685 -35.89 -1.66 -1.20
N THR A 686 -35.85 -0.90 -0.12
CA THR A 686 -36.40 0.45 -0.03
C THR A 686 -35.36 1.57 -0.04
N ARG A 687 -34.07 1.21 -0.14
CA ARG A 687 -32.95 2.16 -0.10
C ARG A 687 -32.09 2.02 -1.35
N LYS A 688 -31.56 3.14 -1.84
CA LYS A 688 -30.48 3.15 -2.81
C LYS A 688 -29.30 2.36 -2.27
N GLY A 689 -28.64 1.55 -3.10
CA GLY A 689 -27.50 0.76 -2.68
C GLY A 689 -26.58 0.39 -3.82
N ASP A 690 -25.35 0.07 -3.44
CA ASP A 690 -24.35 -0.46 -4.35
C ASP A 690 -24.27 -1.98 -4.21
N GLU A 691 -24.22 -2.66 -5.34
CA GLU A 691 -23.94 -4.09 -5.40
C GLU A 691 -22.63 -4.34 -6.13
N VAL A 692 -21.83 -5.27 -5.58
CA VAL A 692 -20.62 -5.77 -6.23
C VAL A 692 -20.94 -7.13 -6.86
N VAL A 693 -21.19 -7.10 -8.16
CA VAL A 693 -21.46 -8.31 -8.94
C VAL A 693 -20.16 -9.04 -9.19
N GLN A 694 -20.02 -10.25 -8.64
CA GLN A 694 -18.80 -11.06 -8.68
C GLN A 694 -19.00 -12.24 -9.62
N LEU A 695 -18.05 -12.47 -10.52
CA LEU A 695 -18.06 -13.63 -11.42
C LEU A 695 -16.92 -14.57 -11.07
N TYR A 696 -17.26 -15.77 -10.67
CA TYR A 696 -16.33 -16.85 -10.38
C TYR A 696 -16.38 -17.91 -11.48
N VAL A 697 -15.26 -18.62 -11.65
CA VAL A 697 -15.17 -19.76 -12.56
C VAL A 697 -14.70 -20.98 -11.79
N ARG A 698 -15.38 -22.11 -12.02
CA ARG A 698 -14.94 -23.45 -11.63
C ARG A 698 -14.46 -24.17 -12.87
N ASN A 699 -13.24 -24.68 -12.85
CA ASN A 699 -12.68 -25.48 -13.92
C ASN A 699 -12.77 -26.96 -13.56
N THR A 700 -13.22 -27.81 -14.51
CA THR A 700 -13.31 -29.26 -14.35
C THR A 700 -12.69 -29.96 -15.55
N GLY A 701 -12.18 -31.19 -15.36
CA GLY A 701 -11.52 -31.94 -16.44
C GLY A 701 -10.16 -31.33 -16.86
N THR A 702 -9.47 -30.72 -15.93
CA THR A 702 -8.15 -30.12 -16.14
C THR A 702 -7.02 -31.09 -15.79
N SER A 703 -5.84 -30.90 -16.38
CA SER A 703 -4.64 -31.73 -16.14
C SER A 703 -4.05 -31.59 -14.73
N VAL A 704 -4.45 -30.54 -13.99
CA VAL A 704 -3.99 -30.24 -12.63
C VAL A 704 -5.16 -29.80 -11.75
N VAL A 705 -5.04 -30.03 -10.43
CA VAL A 705 -6.07 -29.60 -9.47
C VAL A 705 -6.27 -28.10 -9.52
N GLN A 706 -7.52 -27.67 -9.63
CA GLN A 706 -7.91 -26.26 -9.61
C GLN A 706 -8.74 -25.96 -8.37
N PRO A 707 -8.79 -24.69 -7.93
CA PRO A 707 -9.72 -24.25 -6.90
C PRO A 707 -11.17 -24.54 -7.25
N GLU A 708 -12.00 -24.73 -6.24
CA GLU A 708 -13.45 -24.92 -6.46
C GLU A 708 -14.08 -23.70 -7.16
N ARG A 709 -13.57 -22.50 -6.90
CA ARG A 709 -13.96 -21.28 -7.59
C ARG A 709 -12.79 -20.29 -7.59
N GLN A 710 -12.69 -19.50 -8.66
CA GLN A 710 -11.72 -18.44 -8.83
C GLN A 710 -12.45 -17.19 -9.31
N LEU A 711 -12.21 -16.04 -8.67
CA LEU A 711 -12.69 -14.74 -9.16
C LEU A 711 -12.06 -14.46 -10.51
N LYS A 712 -12.89 -14.09 -11.49
CA LYS A 712 -12.44 -13.79 -12.87
C LYS A 712 -12.95 -12.45 -13.39
N ALA A 713 -13.98 -11.89 -12.76
CA ALA A 713 -14.45 -10.55 -13.04
C ALA A 713 -15.31 -10.02 -11.89
N PHE A 714 -15.43 -8.71 -11.79
CA PHE A 714 -16.40 -8.06 -10.91
C PHE A 714 -16.83 -6.71 -11.51
N LYS A 715 -18.03 -6.27 -11.11
CA LYS A 715 -18.56 -4.95 -11.44
C LYS A 715 -19.31 -4.38 -10.25
N ARG A 716 -19.01 -3.14 -9.90
CA ARG A 716 -19.76 -2.37 -8.92
C ARG A 716 -20.85 -1.58 -9.65
N ILE A 717 -22.09 -1.65 -9.18
CA ILE A 717 -23.24 -0.93 -9.73
C ILE A 717 -24.03 -0.30 -8.60
N THR A 718 -24.60 0.88 -8.87
CA THR A 718 -25.51 1.59 -7.94
C THR A 718 -26.93 1.50 -8.49
N LEU A 719 -27.88 1.08 -7.64
CA LEU A 719 -29.30 0.91 -8.03
C LEU A 719 -30.20 1.67 -7.06
N GLU A 720 -31.15 2.42 -7.61
CA GLU A 720 -32.28 2.98 -6.87
C GLU A 720 -33.28 1.88 -6.46
N PRO A 721 -34.14 2.09 -5.44
CA PRO A 721 -35.22 1.15 -5.12
C PRO A 721 -36.09 0.81 -6.33
N GLY A 722 -36.25 -0.48 -6.61
CA GLY A 722 -37.00 -1.00 -7.77
C GLY A 722 -36.25 -0.93 -9.10
N GLU A 723 -35.06 -0.35 -9.16
CA GLU A 723 -34.27 -0.30 -10.40
C GLU A 723 -33.71 -1.71 -10.72
N THR A 724 -33.82 -2.08 -12.00
CA THR A 724 -33.19 -3.28 -12.56
C THR A 724 -32.12 -2.88 -13.55
N ARG A 725 -30.94 -3.49 -13.46
CA ARG A 725 -29.84 -3.29 -14.42
C ARG A 725 -29.28 -4.63 -14.88
N ARG A 726 -29.07 -4.74 -16.20
CA ARG A 726 -28.39 -5.87 -16.76
C ARG A 726 -26.88 -5.71 -16.68
N VAL A 727 -26.20 -6.65 -16.05
CA VAL A 727 -24.74 -6.72 -15.97
C VAL A 727 -24.23 -7.83 -16.87
N ILE A 728 -23.29 -7.51 -17.73
CA ILE A 728 -22.73 -8.42 -18.73
C ILE A 728 -21.23 -8.56 -18.49
N PHE A 729 -20.73 -9.78 -18.49
CA PHE A 729 -19.30 -10.11 -18.52
C PHE A 729 -19.01 -10.80 -19.86
N LEU A 730 -18.12 -10.21 -20.65
CA LEU A 730 -17.75 -10.73 -21.96
C LEU A 730 -16.61 -11.76 -21.81
N PHE A 731 -16.73 -12.91 -22.45
CA PHE A 731 -15.74 -13.98 -22.35
C PHE A 731 -14.35 -13.58 -22.89
N LYS A 732 -14.31 -12.66 -23.87
CA LYS A 732 -13.03 -12.10 -24.36
C LYS A 732 -12.22 -11.35 -23.29
N ASP A 733 -12.89 -10.84 -22.25
CA ASP A 733 -12.29 -10.06 -21.15
C ASP A 733 -11.95 -10.96 -19.94
N ILE A 734 -12.30 -12.27 -20.01
CA ILE A 734 -12.09 -13.23 -18.93
C ILE A 734 -10.92 -14.14 -19.28
N ASP A 735 -9.85 -14.07 -18.48
CA ASP A 735 -8.73 -15.01 -18.63
C ASP A 735 -9.07 -16.38 -18.01
N LEU A 736 -9.37 -17.33 -18.87
CA LEU A 736 -9.66 -18.72 -18.50
C LEU A 736 -8.43 -19.63 -18.49
N LYS A 737 -7.25 -19.10 -18.78
CA LYS A 737 -6.02 -19.88 -18.80
C LYS A 737 -5.67 -20.38 -17.41
N ILE A 738 -5.09 -21.57 -17.38
CA ILE A 738 -4.46 -22.19 -16.22
C ILE A 738 -3.04 -22.62 -16.59
N VAL A 739 -2.22 -22.91 -15.61
CA VAL A 739 -0.89 -23.51 -15.82
C VAL A 739 -1.05 -25.02 -15.74
N ASN A 740 -0.92 -25.73 -16.87
CA ASN A 740 -1.12 -27.18 -16.98
C ASN A 740 0.04 -28.00 -16.35
N ASP A 741 -0.04 -29.34 -16.47
CA ASP A 741 0.98 -30.26 -15.98
C ASP A 741 2.37 -30.06 -16.60
N LYS A 742 2.45 -29.45 -17.81
CA LYS A 742 3.70 -29.10 -18.52
C LYS A 742 4.16 -27.67 -18.27
N MET A 743 3.63 -26.98 -17.26
CA MET A 743 3.96 -25.58 -16.93
C MET A 743 3.65 -24.56 -18.05
N GLN A 744 2.69 -24.87 -18.92
CA GLN A 744 2.24 -23.99 -20.02
C GLN A 744 0.91 -23.33 -19.67
N TRP A 745 0.72 -22.10 -20.08
CA TRP A 745 -0.56 -21.41 -20.05
C TRP A 745 -1.48 -21.96 -21.14
N VAL A 746 -2.60 -22.59 -20.73
CA VAL A 746 -3.57 -23.21 -21.64
C VAL A 746 -4.99 -22.92 -21.17
N VAL A 747 -5.94 -22.93 -22.09
CA VAL A 747 -7.38 -23.05 -21.79
C VAL A 747 -7.74 -24.52 -21.96
N GLU A 748 -8.11 -25.19 -20.89
CA GLU A 748 -8.48 -26.61 -20.90
C GLU A 748 -9.62 -26.92 -19.93
N GLY A 749 -10.28 -28.03 -20.18
CA GLY A 749 -11.39 -28.49 -19.36
C GLY A 749 -12.72 -27.79 -19.67
N GLN A 750 -13.68 -27.94 -18.77
CA GLN A 750 -14.97 -27.26 -18.82
C GLN A 750 -14.97 -26.10 -17.80
N HIS A 751 -15.61 -25.00 -18.17
CA HIS A 751 -15.72 -23.80 -17.37
C HIS A 751 -17.15 -23.61 -16.89
N ILE A 752 -17.37 -23.67 -15.58
CA ILE A 752 -18.67 -23.43 -14.95
C ILE A 752 -18.59 -22.02 -14.32
N PHE A 753 -19.47 -21.15 -14.80
CA PHE A 753 -19.53 -19.77 -14.30
C PHE A 753 -20.47 -19.71 -13.09
N LEU A 754 -19.98 -19.14 -12.01
CA LEU A 754 -20.64 -19.02 -10.71
C LEU A 754 -20.72 -17.55 -10.31
N ARG A 755 -21.73 -17.25 -9.49
CA ARG A 755 -21.89 -15.93 -8.85
C ARG A 755 -21.27 -15.95 -7.46
#